data_7e5617918748b1406bdc7b94828e8e9f
#
_entry.id   7e5617918748b1406bdc7b94828e8e9f
#
_cell.length_a   1.000
_cell.length_b   1.000
_cell.length_c   1.000
_cell.angle_alpha   90.00
_cell.angle_beta   90.00
_cell.angle_gamma   90.00
#
_symmetry.space_group_name_H-M   'P 1'
#
loop_
_entity.id
_entity.type
_entity.pdbx_description
1 polymer ?
#
loop_
_entity_poly.entity_id
_entity_poly.type
_entity_poly.pdbx_seq_one_letter_code
_entity_poly.pdbx_strand_id
1 'polypeptide(L)'
;MLPTIIAAHVALTPLLAPPSPQGLAPLVASATPDLAIGTGIVRRSSDLRSIPRAARPYTSVIEIDHAALRRFSSQGGGVLEGMPLGREATASLVLEPIEPFGDDAILERPAPAADGSGVRRVRWERLHAEGVFLRGSVVGAPDSHAFLAVSDAGTFGFVEWDDRIYIISSGPRWRGLPTASYDLTSMPRGLIEVPAWTCGRDAAPIGDGVPRGEGGVAGAASDGVAGGTCRQVRVAFDTDHEFFQLMGSDVPTATAYVATLSAALTSIYSRDLSTRIAATYLRLWPDADDPWTQTDTLNQILQLRSNWLTQGGAVQRELVHMLSGRALGGGIAYLPGLCTSSGYGLSANLAGFFPTPLLNNSAQNWDIFVVAHELGHNFGMEHTHEMQPPLDGCGLSPQDCTVANQDAGTIMSYCHLCAGGVTNIRLEFHPANIAAAESYLGAIACNYAGPARPPIAAVDTVDAFTGVPLRIDVLANDEPFNCESIVISSFDATTPRGASVSRSVGTGTGGRDELLYSAPAGAPNGSDSFTYTVTDASGQTATTTVALALGTLRVADNPVGATSQIDASYFVVSGASSIPNYDAATPYALGTVPQVSFPLTFNAFATSGRADDVGARFRGWLSVPTSGNWRLYSSSDEGSRISIGSTVVVNHDGIHGLSERSGVIALEAGLHAITIDYFERTGSAGLVVSWQGPGVAKQVIPSSRYFRGGSNIPADLTNDGKVDAVDVSILLANWGQVQSPYDLTGDGLINGADLAAILFAWTG
;
A
#
# COMPACT_ATOMS: atom_id res chain seq x y z
N MET A 1 48.42 -68.37 23.26
CA MET A 1 47.09 -68.42 23.79
C MET A 1 46.22 -67.67 22.77
N LEU A 2 45.37 -68.43 22.10
CA LEU A 2 44.53 -67.94 21.01
C LEU A 2 43.39 -67.00 21.49
N PRO A 3 42.99 -66.03 20.68
CA PRO A 3 41.68 -65.39 20.80
C PRO A 3 40.68 -66.03 19.80
N THR A 4 39.48 -66.12 20.27
CA THR A 4 38.32 -66.69 19.65
C THR A 4 37.76 -65.83 18.53
N ILE A 5 37.50 -66.42 17.36
CA ILE A 5 36.82 -65.81 16.22
C ILE A 5 35.29 -65.92 16.42
N ILE A 6 34.55 -64.80 16.33
CA ILE A 6 33.07 -64.79 16.22
C ILE A 6 32.73 -64.47 14.77
N ALA A 7 32.06 -65.39 14.09
CA ALA A 7 31.56 -65.28 12.74
C ALA A 7 30.25 -64.47 12.73
N ALA A 8 30.17 -63.41 11.90
CA ALA A 8 28.95 -62.67 11.62
C ALA A 8 28.25 -63.28 10.40
N HIS A 9 27.01 -63.69 10.56
CA HIS A 9 26.11 -64.13 9.50
C HIS A 9 25.62 -62.91 8.71
N VAL A 10 25.86 -62.90 7.41
CA VAL A 10 25.24 -61.96 6.45
C VAL A 10 23.93 -62.58 5.98
N ALA A 11 22.83 -61.97 6.30
CA ALA A 11 21.52 -62.30 5.76
C ALA A 11 21.30 -61.51 4.46
N LEU A 12 21.15 -62.18 3.35
CA LEU A 12 20.66 -61.65 2.08
C LEU A 12 19.16 -61.34 2.17
N THR A 13 18.78 -60.09 1.99
CA THR A 13 17.38 -59.67 1.73
C THR A 13 17.20 -59.47 0.22
N PRO A 14 16.02 -59.87 -0.31
CA PRO A 14 15.75 -59.83 -1.75
C PRO A 14 15.51 -58.39 -2.26
N LEU A 15 16.00 -58.10 -3.46
CA LEU A 15 15.74 -56.91 -4.23
C LEU A 15 14.25 -56.71 -4.51
N LEU A 16 13.66 -55.66 -3.99
CA LEU A 16 12.34 -55.16 -4.37
C LEU A 16 12.48 -54.23 -5.57
N ALA A 17 11.59 -54.38 -6.53
CA ALA A 17 11.47 -53.58 -7.75
C ALA A 17 11.16 -52.10 -7.44
N PRO A 18 11.54 -51.15 -8.32
CA PRO A 18 11.29 -49.75 -8.09
C PRO A 18 9.79 -49.41 -8.17
N PRO A 19 9.25 -48.58 -7.28
CA PRO A 19 7.87 -48.11 -7.39
C PRO A 19 7.74 -47.05 -8.52
N SER A 20 6.63 -47.13 -9.22
CA SER A 20 6.17 -46.16 -10.23
C SER A 20 6.07 -44.72 -9.66
N PRO A 21 6.21 -43.68 -10.48
CA PRO A 21 6.20 -42.31 -10.02
C PRO A 21 4.79 -41.89 -9.57
N GLN A 22 4.54 -41.90 -8.29
CA GLN A 22 3.41 -41.17 -7.68
C GLN A 22 3.84 -39.70 -7.45
N GLY A 23 2.88 -38.81 -7.69
CA GLY A 23 3.08 -37.38 -7.69
C GLY A 23 3.83 -36.85 -6.48
N LEU A 24 4.71 -35.92 -6.76
CA LEU A 24 5.47 -35.16 -5.77
C LEU A 24 4.51 -34.39 -4.84
N ALA A 25 4.39 -34.87 -3.61
CA ALA A 25 3.96 -34.02 -2.50
C ALA A 25 5.00 -32.94 -2.31
N PRO A 26 4.63 -31.70 -1.96
CA PRO A 26 5.60 -30.64 -1.72
C PRO A 26 6.53 -31.05 -0.58
N LEU A 27 7.82 -31.05 -0.85
CA LEU A 27 8.86 -31.21 0.15
C LEU A 27 8.72 -30.07 1.16
N VAL A 28 8.33 -30.42 2.38
CA VAL A 28 8.47 -29.53 3.53
C VAL A 28 9.95 -29.39 3.78
N ALA A 29 10.51 -28.27 3.35
CA ALA A 29 11.88 -27.89 3.65
C ALA A 29 11.99 -27.54 5.14
N SER A 30 13.08 -27.99 5.76
CA SER A 30 13.42 -27.74 7.15
C SER A 30 13.55 -26.25 7.46
N ALA A 31 13.00 -25.88 8.61
CA ALA A 31 12.90 -24.57 9.23
C ALA A 31 14.11 -23.61 9.02
N THR A 32 14.00 -22.78 8.02
CA THR A 32 14.37 -21.36 8.09
C THR A 32 13.17 -20.63 8.71
N PRO A 33 13.33 -19.52 9.44
CA PRO A 33 12.19 -18.75 9.85
C PRO A 33 11.48 -18.26 8.58
N ASP A 34 10.46 -19.02 8.17
CA ASP A 34 9.60 -18.65 7.06
C ASP A 34 8.99 -17.30 7.39
N LEU A 35 9.03 -16.39 6.41
CA LEU A 35 8.12 -15.26 6.36
C LEU A 35 6.80 -15.71 6.94
N ALA A 36 6.28 -15.00 7.96
CA ALA A 36 4.93 -15.24 8.39
C ALA A 36 4.00 -14.80 7.26
N ILE A 37 3.75 -15.70 6.31
CA ILE A 37 2.74 -15.47 5.27
C ILE A 37 1.39 -15.67 5.92
N GLY A 38 0.70 -14.57 6.13
CA GLY A 38 -0.63 -14.54 6.72
C GLY A 38 -1.72 -15.00 5.76
N THR A 39 -1.52 -16.18 5.13
CA THR A 39 -2.49 -16.78 4.21
C THR A 39 -3.74 -17.21 4.97
N GLY A 40 -4.90 -16.72 4.55
CA GLY A 40 -6.19 -17.11 5.13
C GLY A 40 -6.50 -16.51 6.50
N ILE A 41 -5.67 -15.60 7.02
CA ILE A 41 -5.95 -14.86 8.27
C ILE A 41 -7.18 -13.97 8.09
N VAL A 42 -7.34 -13.37 6.90
CA VAL A 42 -8.47 -12.53 6.55
C VAL A 42 -9.21 -13.13 5.35
N ARG A 43 -10.53 -13.18 5.44
CA ARG A 43 -11.38 -13.72 4.39
C ARG A 43 -12.58 -12.81 4.13
N ARG A 44 -13.04 -12.75 2.88
CA ARG A 44 -14.27 -12.08 2.51
C ARG A 44 -15.47 -12.96 2.88
N SER A 45 -16.41 -12.41 3.64
CA SER A 45 -17.70 -13.06 3.92
C SER A 45 -18.70 -12.74 2.83
N SER A 46 -19.56 -13.71 2.50
CA SER A 46 -20.68 -13.51 1.58
C SER A 46 -21.90 -12.87 2.25
N ASP A 47 -21.90 -12.76 3.59
CA ASP A 47 -23.05 -12.25 4.35
C ASP A 47 -23.06 -10.71 4.42
N LEU A 48 -23.83 -10.10 3.57
CA LEU A 48 -24.03 -8.65 3.51
C LEU A 48 -25.32 -8.18 4.19
N ARG A 49 -26.01 -9.02 4.96
CA ARG A 49 -27.33 -8.66 5.56
C ARG A 49 -27.22 -7.48 6.51
N SER A 50 -26.14 -7.37 7.25
CA SER A 50 -25.84 -6.28 8.16
C SER A 50 -25.44 -4.97 7.48
N ILE A 51 -25.13 -4.99 6.17
CA ILE A 51 -24.75 -3.82 5.41
C ILE A 51 -25.97 -3.13 4.83
N PRO A 52 -26.16 -1.81 5.09
CA PRO A 52 -27.21 -1.02 4.45
C PRO A 52 -27.15 -1.14 2.92
N ARG A 53 -28.32 -1.24 2.27
CA ARG A 53 -28.37 -1.45 0.81
C ARG A 53 -27.55 -0.44 0.01
N ALA A 54 -27.60 0.82 0.42
CA ALA A 54 -26.87 1.90 -0.26
C ALA A 54 -25.33 1.76 -0.14
N ALA A 55 -24.82 1.13 0.93
CA ALA A 55 -23.39 0.94 1.15
C ALA A 55 -22.83 -0.36 0.53
N ARG A 56 -23.70 -1.32 0.17
CA ARG A 56 -23.25 -2.62 -0.36
C ARG A 56 -22.37 -2.56 -1.61
N PRO A 57 -22.56 -1.63 -2.55
CA PRO A 57 -21.69 -1.53 -3.72
C PRO A 57 -20.23 -1.18 -3.37
N TYR A 58 -19.99 -0.58 -2.21
CA TYR A 58 -18.69 -0.06 -1.79
C TYR A 58 -18.03 -0.87 -0.66
N THR A 59 -18.76 -1.88 -0.12
CA THR A 59 -18.41 -2.54 1.14
C THR A 59 -18.31 -4.05 0.97
N SER A 60 -17.35 -4.68 1.64
CA SER A 60 -17.37 -6.11 1.94
C SER A 60 -17.34 -6.35 3.44
N VAL A 61 -17.95 -7.45 3.87
CA VAL A 61 -17.77 -7.99 5.22
C VAL A 61 -16.54 -8.89 5.19
N ILE A 62 -15.70 -8.78 6.22
CA ILE A 62 -14.50 -9.56 6.37
C ILE A 62 -14.53 -10.35 7.69
N GLU A 63 -13.93 -11.52 7.66
CA GLU A 63 -13.71 -12.38 8.81
C GLU A 63 -12.21 -12.43 9.08
N ILE A 64 -11.82 -12.19 10.33
CA ILE A 64 -10.42 -12.20 10.76
C ILE A 64 -10.21 -13.34 11.75
N ASP A 65 -9.24 -14.21 11.47
CA ASP A 65 -8.76 -15.20 12.46
C ASP A 65 -7.85 -14.49 13.47
N HIS A 66 -8.43 -14.08 14.60
CA HIS A 66 -7.73 -13.36 15.66
C HIS A 66 -6.55 -14.14 16.26
N ALA A 67 -6.63 -15.48 16.30
CA ALA A 67 -5.53 -16.27 16.83
C ALA A 67 -4.37 -16.35 15.85
N ALA A 68 -4.65 -16.49 14.56
CA ALA A 68 -3.65 -16.46 13.52
C ALA A 68 -3.02 -15.06 13.39
N LEU A 69 -3.82 -13.99 13.50
CA LEU A 69 -3.32 -12.62 13.46
C LEU A 69 -2.39 -12.29 14.66
N ARG A 70 -2.72 -12.78 15.86
CA ARG A 70 -1.83 -12.65 17.02
C ARG A 70 -0.51 -13.39 16.82
N ARG A 71 -0.54 -14.60 16.25
CA ARG A 71 0.70 -15.32 15.92
C ARG A 71 1.53 -14.57 14.89
N PHE A 72 0.89 -14.07 13.84
CA PHE A 72 1.52 -13.25 12.81
C PHE A 72 2.22 -12.03 13.43
N SER A 73 1.55 -11.25 14.28
CA SER A 73 2.13 -10.11 14.97
C SER A 73 3.28 -10.50 15.90
N SER A 74 3.13 -11.60 16.68
CA SER A 74 4.19 -12.04 17.63
C SER A 74 5.44 -12.59 16.91
N GLN A 75 5.36 -12.90 15.64
CA GLN A 75 6.49 -13.30 14.80
C GLN A 75 7.18 -12.11 14.11
N GLY A 76 6.78 -10.87 14.44
CA GLY A 76 7.34 -9.66 13.84
C GLY A 76 6.55 -9.12 12.64
N GLY A 77 5.38 -9.68 12.35
CA GLY A 77 4.60 -9.30 11.18
C GLY A 77 5.03 -10.05 9.92
N GLY A 78 4.90 -9.41 8.76
CA GLY A 78 5.22 -9.99 7.45
C GLY A 78 4.18 -9.61 6.39
N VAL A 79 3.92 -10.51 5.43
CA VAL A 79 2.91 -10.31 4.39
C VAL A 79 1.56 -10.89 4.80
N LEU A 80 0.57 -10.04 4.99
CA LEU A 80 -0.83 -10.41 5.16
C LEU A 80 -1.49 -10.49 3.78
N GLU A 81 -1.69 -11.71 3.29
CA GLU A 81 -2.22 -11.92 1.95
C GLU A 81 -3.74 -11.76 1.87
N GLY A 82 -4.20 -11.23 0.73
CA GLY A 82 -5.59 -11.28 0.34
C GLY A 82 -6.53 -10.40 1.17
N MET A 83 -6.06 -9.29 1.75
CA MET A 83 -6.90 -8.32 2.47
C MET A 83 -7.97 -7.75 1.54
N PRO A 84 -9.26 -7.98 1.80
CA PRO A 84 -10.31 -7.37 1.00
C PRO A 84 -10.41 -5.86 1.28
N LEU A 85 -10.32 -5.06 0.24
CA LEU A 85 -10.41 -3.60 0.29
C LEU A 85 -11.66 -3.15 -0.46
N GLY A 86 -12.67 -2.66 0.29
CA GLY A 86 -13.96 -2.32 -0.30
C GLY A 86 -14.64 -3.53 -0.98
N ARG A 87 -15.49 -3.27 -1.96
CA ARG A 87 -16.31 -4.32 -2.58
C ARG A 87 -15.51 -5.29 -3.45
N GLU A 88 -14.59 -4.80 -4.23
CA GLU A 88 -13.96 -5.58 -5.31
C GLU A 88 -12.44 -5.73 -5.17
N ALA A 89 -11.77 -4.71 -4.63
CA ALA A 89 -10.32 -4.74 -4.49
C ALA A 89 -9.86 -5.76 -3.43
N THR A 90 -8.66 -6.24 -3.62
CA THR A 90 -7.95 -7.10 -2.67
C THR A 90 -6.46 -6.76 -2.80
N ALA A 91 -5.79 -6.60 -1.67
CA ALA A 91 -4.35 -6.33 -1.64
C ALA A 91 -3.64 -7.26 -0.66
N SER A 92 -2.36 -7.51 -0.88
CA SER A 92 -1.47 -8.05 0.13
C SER A 92 -0.78 -6.88 0.82
N LEU A 93 -0.70 -6.93 2.15
CA LEU A 93 -0.13 -5.86 2.96
C LEU A 93 1.15 -6.36 3.63
N VAL A 94 2.24 -5.61 3.53
CA VAL A 94 3.41 -5.80 4.39
C VAL A 94 3.10 -5.08 5.68
N LEU A 95 3.05 -5.79 6.79
CA LEU A 95 2.65 -5.24 8.08
C LEU A 95 3.65 -5.61 9.17
N GLU A 96 3.96 -4.66 10.02
CA GLU A 96 4.80 -4.81 11.20
C GLU A 96 4.06 -4.39 12.49
N PRO A 97 4.42 -4.95 13.66
CA PRO A 97 3.80 -4.59 14.92
C PRO A 97 4.16 -3.18 15.38
N ILE A 98 3.19 -2.48 15.97
CA ILE A 98 3.39 -1.23 16.71
C ILE A 98 3.16 -1.47 18.20
N GLU A 99 4.06 -0.94 19.04
CA GLU A 99 3.83 -0.84 20.48
C GLU A 99 3.10 0.48 20.78
N PRO A 100 1.82 0.44 21.17
CA PRO A 100 1.02 1.66 21.37
C PRO A 100 1.40 2.43 22.65
N PHE A 101 2.03 1.75 23.61
CA PHE A 101 2.39 2.30 24.91
C PHE A 101 3.90 2.31 25.12
N GLY A 102 4.39 3.24 25.93
CA GLY A 102 5.77 3.21 26.44
C GLY A 102 5.98 2.06 27.43
N ASP A 103 7.24 1.63 27.60
CA ASP A 103 7.59 0.48 28.45
C ASP A 103 7.13 0.59 29.89
N ASP A 104 7.19 1.80 30.45
CA ASP A 104 6.81 2.11 31.83
C ASP A 104 5.46 2.83 31.91
N ALA A 105 4.59 2.63 30.93
CA ALA A 105 3.31 3.30 30.87
C ALA A 105 2.41 2.94 32.07
N ILE A 106 1.75 3.95 32.61
CA ILE A 106 0.96 3.88 33.84
C ILE A 106 -0.51 4.14 33.54
N LEU A 107 -1.37 3.28 34.07
CA LEU A 107 -2.80 3.52 34.20
C LEU A 107 -3.09 4.06 35.60
N GLU A 108 -3.67 5.25 35.70
CA GLU A 108 -4.16 5.84 36.93
C GLU A 108 -5.69 5.83 36.98
N ARG A 109 -6.23 5.35 38.08
CA ARG A 109 -7.68 5.34 38.35
C ARG A 109 -7.95 5.98 39.72
N PRO A 110 -8.30 7.26 39.79
CA PRO A 110 -8.77 7.88 41.00
C PRO A 110 -10.11 7.25 41.42
N ALA A 111 -10.25 6.88 42.67
CA ALA A 111 -11.47 6.33 43.24
C ALA A 111 -11.77 6.95 44.62
N PRO A 112 -13.03 7.13 45.03
CA PRO A 112 -13.39 7.56 46.37
C PRO A 112 -12.80 6.63 47.43
N ALA A 113 -12.35 7.20 48.55
CA ALA A 113 -11.93 6.38 49.67
C ALA A 113 -13.11 5.61 50.25
N ALA A 114 -12.94 4.32 50.51
CA ALA A 114 -14.00 3.46 51.04
C ALA A 114 -14.43 3.86 52.48
N ASP A 115 -13.68 4.71 53.15
CA ASP A 115 -13.93 5.19 54.51
C ASP A 115 -14.77 6.48 54.58
N GLY A 116 -15.23 6.99 53.44
CA GLY A 116 -16.03 8.22 53.37
C GLY A 116 -15.27 9.49 53.77
N SER A 117 -13.92 9.44 53.83
CA SER A 117 -13.10 10.59 54.23
C SER A 117 -13.04 11.71 53.18
N GLY A 118 -13.62 11.52 52.00
CA GLY A 118 -13.54 12.45 50.86
C GLY A 118 -12.14 12.50 50.23
N VAL A 119 -11.18 11.72 50.73
CA VAL A 119 -9.84 11.62 50.15
C VAL A 119 -9.86 10.59 49.03
N ARG A 120 -9.50 10.98 47.82
CA ARG A 120 -9.37 10.02 46.72
C ARG A 120 -8.14 9.13 46.92
N ARG A 121 -8.33 7.83 46.75
CA ARG A 121 -7.23 6.87 46.61
C ARG A 121 -6.90 6.74 45.14
N VAL A 122 -5.61 6.87 44.82
CA VAL A 122 -5.13 6.68 43.45
C VAL A 122 -4.65 5.24 43.32
N ARG A 123 -5.20 4.52 42.35
CA ARG A 123 -4.75 3.18 41.97
C ARG A 123 -3.89 3.29 40.71
N TRP A 124 -2.66 2.86 40.82
CA TRP A 124 -1.68 2.86 39.76
C TRP A 124 -1.43 1.43 39.30
N GLU A 125 -1.56 1.18 38.03
CA GLU A 125 -1.34 -0.12 37.40
C GLU A 125 -0.45 0.06 36.18
N ARG A 126 0.19 -1.01 35.71
CA ARG A 126 0.89 -0.96 34.44
C ARG A 126 -0.14 -0.80 33.32
N LEU A 127 0.05 0.18 32.46
CA LEU A 127 -0.80 0.37 31.29
C LEU A 127 -0.45 -0.70 30.26
N HIS A 128 -1.42 -1.49 29.87
CA HIS A 128 -1.32 -2.45 28.78
C HIS A 128 -2.68 -2.62 28.10
N ALA A 129 -2.69 -3.05 26.86
CA ALA A 129 -3.89 -3.42 26.15
C ALA A 129 -3.68 -4.75 25.42
N GLU A 130 -4.67 -5.62 25.52
CA GLU A 130 -4.69 -6.81 24.68
C GLU A 130 -5.13 -6.45 23.28
N GLY A 131 -4.30 -6.74 22.28
CA GLY A 131 -4.60 -6.42 20.90
C GLY A 131 -3.45 -6.71 19.96
N VAL A 132 -3.72 -6.52 18.68
CA VAL A 132 -2.73 -6.51 17.61
C VAL A 132 -2.81 -5.16 16.95
N PHE A 133 -1.69 -4.48 16.86
CA PHE A 133 -1.55 -3.17 16.24
C PHE A 133 -0.45 -3.27 15.21
N LEU A 134 -0.79 -3.01 13.95
CA LEU A 134 0.08 -3.22 12.80
C LEU A 134 0.07 -1.98 11.92
N ARG A 135 1.22 -1.67 11.31
CA ARG A 135 1.34 -0.64 10.27
C ARG A 135 2.13 -1.19 9.11
N GLY A 136 2.12 -0.51 7.99
CA GLY A 136 2.91 -0.87 6.82
C GLY A 136 2.36 -0.31 5.53
N SER A 137 2.51 -1.08 4.45
CA SER A 137 2.15 -0.66 3.10
C SER A 137 1.54 -1.81 2.29
N VAL A 138 1.03 -1.50 1.12
CA VAL A 138 0.60 -2.50 0.12
C VAL A 138 1.83 -3.06 -0.57
N VAL A 139 1.89 -4.38 -0.71
CA VAL A 139 2.98 -5.07 -1.42
C VAL A 139 3.15 -4.48 -2.82
N GLY A 140 4.37 -4.03 -3.14
CA GLY A 140 4.70 -3.41 -4.41
C GLY A 140 4.24 -1.95 -4.56
N ALA A 141 3.74 -1.31 -3.50
CA ALA A 141 3.36 0.10 -3.47
C ALA A 141 3.92 0.77 -2.20
N PRO A 142 5.22 1.06 -2.13
CA PRO A 142 5.89 1.59 -0.92
C PRO A 142 5.35 2.96 -0.49
N ASP A 143 4.79 3.74 -1.42
CA ASP A 143 4.17 5.04 -1.12
C ASP A 143 2.75 4.92 -0.54
N SER A 144 2.22 3.70 -0.40
CA SER A 144 0.94 3.45 0.25
C SER A 144 1.10 3.41 1.78
N HIS A 145 0.00 3.62 2.50
CA HIS A 145 -0.01 3.57 3.95
C HIS A 145 -1.09 2.62 4.44
N ALA A 146 -0.74 1.67 5.30
CA ALA A 146 -1.66 0.71 5.89
C ALA A 146 -1.54 0.71 7.41
N PHE A 147 -2.68 0.65 8.08
CA PHE A 147 -2.80 0.48 9.52
C PHE A 147 -3.90 -0.52 9.84
N LEU A 148 -3.68 -1.39 10.80
CA LEU A 148 -4.68 -2.36 11.28
C LEU A 148 -4.53 -2.58 12.77
N ALA A 149 -5.60 -2.34 13.52
CA ALA A 149 -5.72 -2.65 14.93
C ALA A 149 -6.88 -3.63 15.17
N VAL A 150 -6.64 -4.64 15.98
CA VAL A 150 -7.65 -5.61 16.43
C VAL A 150 -7.50 -5.79 17.92
N SER A 151 -8.45 -5.26 18.69
CA SER A 151 -8.38 -5.20 20.15
C SER A 151 -9.75 -5.36 20.79
N ASP A 152 -9.84 -5.21 22.10
CA ASP A 152 -11.12 -5.20 22.81
C ASP A 152 -11.99 -3.98 22.48
N ALA A 153 -11.41 -2.90 21.96
CA ALA A 153 -12.18 -1.77 21.41
C ALA A 153 -12.85 -2.08 20.06
N GLY A 154 -12.49 -3.18 19.43
CA GLY A 154 -12.97 -3.58 18.11
C GLY A 154 -11.85 -3.69 17.08
N THR A 155 -12.24 -3.78 15.81
CA THR A 155 -11.30 -3.74 14.68
C THR A 155 -11.37 -2.36 14.04
N PHE A 156 -10.21 -1.78 13.82
CA PHE A 156 -10.06 -0.55 13.06
C PHE A 156 -8.80 -0.61 12.19
N GLY A 157 -8.90 -0.09 10.97
CA GLY A 157 -7.77 0.05 10.07
C GLY A 157 -8.09 0.96 8.90
N PHE A 158 -7.06 1.40 8.23
CA PHE A 158 -7.17 2.11 6.97
C PHE A 158 -6.05 1.69 6.03
N VAL A 159 -6.30 1.79 4.73
CA VAL A 159 -5.31 1.61 3.68
C VAL A 159 -5.47 2.75 2.68
N GLU A 160 -4.43 3.56 2.56
CA GLU A 160 -4.30 4.61 1.54
C GLU A 160 -3.46 4.07 0.40
N TRP A 161 -4.07 3.88 -0.77
CA TRP A 161 -3.43 3.25 -1.92
C TRP A 161 -4.12 3.67 -3.22
N ASP A 162 -3.33 4.04 -4.24
CA ASP A 162 -3.80 4.38 -5.59
C ASP A 162 -4.89 5.47 -5.58
N ASP A 163 -4.63 6.58 -4.86
CA ASP A 163 -5.56 7.70 -4.63
C ASP A 163 -6.88 7.33 -3.94
N ARG A 164 -6.95 6.15 -3.33
CA ARG A 164 -8.12 5.66 -2.60
C ARG A 164 -7.85 5.50 -1.12
N ILE A 165 -8.89 5.68 -0.34
CA ILE A 165 -8.88 5.43 1.11
C ILE A 165 -9.86 4.29 1.39
N TYR A 166 -9.32 3.21 1.91
CA TYR A 166 -10.11 2.07 2.38
C TYR A 166 -10.13 2.06 3.90
N ILE A 167 -11.31 1.94 4.48
CA ILE A 167 -11.49 1.81 5.92
C ILE A 167 -11.88 0.37 6.26
N ILE A 168 -11.32 -0.13 7.36
CA ILE A 168 -11.61 -1.43 7.92
C ILE A 168 -12.14 -1.19 9.33
N SER A 169 -13.38 -1.56 9.62
CA SER A 169 -13.95 -1.28 10.93
C SER A 169 -15.06 -2.27 11.31
N SER A 170 -15.09 -2.63 12.59
CA SER A 170 -16.23 -3.34 13.21
C SER A 170 -17.19 -2.39 13.95
N GLY A 171 -16.82 -1.12 14.07
CA GLY A 171 -17.46 -0.24 15.04
C GLY A 171 -17.26 -0.75 16.47
N PRO A 172 -18.02 -0.24 17.44
CA PRO A 172 -17.84 -0.63 18.83
C PRO A 172 -18.18 -2.10 19.04
N ARG A 173 -17.29 -2.82 19.72
CA ARG A 173 -17.39 -4.28 19.95
C ARG A 173 -18.72 -4.69 20.61
N TRP A 174 -19.23 -3.88 21.53
CA TRP A 174 -20.48 -4.17 22.24
C TRP A 174 -21.73 -4.21 21.36
N ARG A 175 -21.64 -3.70 20.13
CA ARG A 175 -22.72 -3.79 19.13
C ARG A 175 -22.72 -5.11 18.37
N GLY A 176 -21.64 -5.90 18.45
CA GLY A 176 -21.55 -7.20 17.78
C GLY A 176 -21.67 -7.11 16.25
N LEU A 177 -21.23 -5.99 15.65
CA LEU A 177 -21.26 -5.79 14.22
C LEU A 177 -20.11 -6.57 13.57
N PRO A 178 -20.30 -7.09 12.36
CA PRO A 178 -19.21 -7.71 11.62
C PRO A 178 -18.19 -6.65 11.21
N THR A 179 -16.93 -7.04 11.10
CA THR A 179 -15.92 -6.17 10.51
C THR A 179 -16.23 -5.95 9.03
N ALA A 180 -16.23 -4.69 8.61
CA ALA A 180 -16.46 -4.30 7.23
C ALA A 180 -15.22 -3.60 6.68
N SER A 181 -14.93 -3.83 5.39
CA SER A 181 -14.00 -3.03 4.61
C SER A 181 -14.74 -2.27 3.53
N TYR A 182 -14.50 -0.98 3.39
CA TYR A 182 -15.17 -0.14 2.42
C TYR A 182 -14.26 0.89 1.79
N ASP A 183 -14.54 1.20 0.52
CA ASP A 183 -13.88 2.25 -0.24
C ASP A 183 -14.53 3.59 0.09
N LEU A 184 -13.86 4.37 0.93
CA LEU A 184 -14.32 5.68 1.37
C LEU A 184 -14.38 6.68 0.21
N THR A 185 -13.42 6.63 -0.69
CA THR A 185 -13.28 7.57 -1.82
C THR A 185 -14.41 7.42 -2.84
N SER A 186 -14.86 6.18 -3.05
CA SER A 186 -15.96 5.88 -4.00
C SER A 186 -17.35 5.98 -3.37
N MET A 187 -17.43 6.13 -2.05
CA MET A 187 -18.70 6.14 -1.34
C MET A 187 -19.48 7.45 -1.62
N PRO A 188 -20.78 7.39 -1.96
CA PRO A 188 -21.56 8.61 -2.20
C PRO A 188 -21.55 9.55 -1.00
N ARG A 189 -21.33 10.83 -1.25
CA ARG A 189 -21.44 11.88 -0.24
C ARG A 189 -22.82 11.84 0.43
N GLY A 190 -22.86 11.94 1.75
CA GLY A 190 -24.10 11.90 2.54
C GLY A 190 -24.56 10.49 2.98
N LEU A 191 -23.87 9.41 2.58
CA LEU A 191 -24.06 8.07 3.16
C LEU A 191 -23.54 8.01 4.60
N ILE A 192 -22.64 8.91 4.95
CA ILE A 192 -22.00 9.03 6.24
C ILE A 192 -22.15 10.48 6.68
N GLU A 193 -22.90 10.69 7.75
CA GLU A 193 -23.04 12.01 8.37
C GLU A 193 -21.94 12.21 9.40
N VAL A 194 -21.26 13.34 9.30
CA VAL A 194 -20.22 13.76 10.24
C VAL A 194 -20.69 15.00 10.95
N PRO A 195 -20.59 15.07 12.29
CA PRO A 195 -20.87 16.29 13.03
C PRO A 195 -19.92 17.40 12.56
N ALA A 196 -20.45 18.59 12.37
CA ALA A 196 -19.66 19.78 12.04
C ALA A 196 -19.04 20.35 13.32
N TRP A 197 -17.86 19.85 13.67
CA TRP A 197 -17.07 20.38 14.78
C TRP A 197 -15.96 21.28 14.26
N THR A 198 -15.55 22.29 15.04
CA THR A 198 -14.47 23.19 14.72
C THR A 198 -13.38 23.12 15.77
N CYS A 199 -12.14 23.43 15.38
CA CYS A 199 -11.06 23.67 16.35
C CYS A 199 -11.28 25.00 17.05
N GLY A 200 -11.02 25.05 18.36
CA GLY A 200 -11.16 26.25 19.19
C GLY A 200 -9.94 27.20 19.14
N ARG A 201 -9.06 27.04 18.13
CA ARG A 201 -7.79 27.76 18.06
C ARG A 201 -7.90 29.30 18.11
N ASP A 202 -8.92 29.88 17.48
CA ASP A 202 -9.11 31.35 17.46
C ASP A 202 -9.23 31.94 18.86
N ALA A 203 -9.52 31.08 19.83
CA ALA A 203 -9.60 31.42 21.25
C ALA A 203 -8.41 30.86 22.06
N ALA A 204 -7.51 30.06 21.48
CA ALA A 204 -6.43 29.40 22.22
C ALA A 204 -5.35 30.40 22.65
N PRO A 205 -4.87 30.30 23.91
CA PRO A 205 -3.76 31.13 24.38
C PRO A 205 -2.49 30.77 23.60
N ILE A 206 -1.77 31.79 23.14
CA ILE A 206 -0.44 31.61 22.57
C ILE A 206 0.50 31.09 23.66
N GLY A 207 1.26 30.02 23.37
CA GLY A 207 2.22 29.44 24.31
C GLY A 207 3.29 30.46 24.74
N ASP A 208 3.66 30.45 26.02
CA ASP A 208 4.67 31.32 26.57
C ASP A 208 6.06 30.98 25.99
N GLY A 209 6.54 31.77 25.03
CA GLY A 209 7.95 31.92 24.83
C GLY A 209 8.68 31.34 23.64
N VAL A 210 8.15 31.47 22.41
CA VAL A 210 9.01 31.55 21.22
C VAL A 210 8.63 32.81 20.43
N PRO A 211 9.57 33.73 20.09
CA PRO A 211 9.27 34.87 19.27
C PRO A 211 8.76 34.42 17.90
N ARG A 212 7.64 34.97 17.43
CA ARG A 212 7.21 34.86 16.04
C ARG A 212 8.34 35.39 15.17
N GLY A 213 9.03 34.49 14.48
CA GLY A 213 9.89 34.88 13.38
C GLY A 213 9.00 35.38 12.25
N GLU A 214 8.92 36.70 12.03
CA GLU A 214 8.50 37.25 10.76
C GLU A 214 9.52 36.80 9.71
N GLY A 215 9.21 35.71 9.02
CA GLY A 215 10.06 35.17 8.00
C GLY A 215 9.26 34.34 7.01
N GLY A 216 8.72 35.01 6.02
CA GLY A 216 8.30 34.37 4.80
C GLY A 216 9.48 33.59 4.22
N VAL A 217 9.46 32.31 4.31
CA VAL A 217 10.42 31.47 3.59
C VAL A 217 9.74 31.02 2.30
N ALA A 218 10.00 31.78 1.24
CA ALA A 218 9.97 31.24 -0.10
C ALA A 218 11.16 30.25 -0.17
N GLY A 219 10.89 28.97 -0.14
CA GLY A 219 11.95 28.05 -0.12
C GLY A 219 11.73 26.82 -0.91
N ALA A 220 12.21 26.64 -2.01
CA ALA A 220 12.70 25.44 -2.68
C ALA A 220 12.21 24.12 -2.07
N ALA A 221 11.42 23.39 -2.85
CA ALA A 221 11.27 21.95 -2.70
C ALA A 221 12.67 21.33 -2.67
N SER A 222 13.07 20.83 -1.54
CA SER A 222 14.24 19.95 -1.44
C SER A 222 13.72 18.54 -1.54
N ASP A 223 13.89 17.92 -2.70
CA ASP A 223 13.93 16.49 -2.84
C ASP A 223 15.08 15.96 -1.95
N GLY A 224 14.74 15.32 -0.88
CA GLY A 224 15.69 14.70 0.02
C GLY A 224 15.30 14.92 1.46
N VAL A 225 14.65 13.92 2.05
CA VAL A 225 14.58 13.79 3.51
C VAL A 225 16.03 13.61 3.97
N ALA A 226 16.66 14.72 4.33
CA ALA A 226 17.89 14.67 5.11
C ALA A 226 17.54 13.92 6.39
N GLY A 227 18.31 12.87 6.72
CA GLY A 227 18.08 12.00 7.87
C GLY A 227 17.81 12.81 9.14
N GLY A 228 16.54 13.07 9.41
CA GLY A 228 16.06 13.75 10.60
C GLY A 228 16.26 12.77 11.77
N THR A 229 16.79 13.26 12.87
CA THR A 229 16.83 12.51 14.11
C THR A 229 15.41 12.16 14.50
N CYS A 230 15.09 10.88 14.56
CA CYS A 230 13.79 10.42 15.01
C CYS A 230 13.57 10.84 16.46
N ARG A 231 12.33 11.14 16.76
CA ARG A 231 11.92 11.66 18.05
C ARG A 231 10.87 10.75 18.66
N GLN A 232 10.91 10.59 19.96
CA GLN A 232 9.79 10.01 20.69
C GLN A 232 9.17 11.10 21.55
N VAL A 233 7.89 11.35 21.37
CA VAL A 233 7.11 12.29 22.19
C VAL A 233 6.22 11.47 23.13
N ARG A 234 6.42 11.67 24.43
CA ARG A 234 5.61 11.03 25.47
C ARG A 234 4.35 11.85 25.70
N VAL A 235 3.22 11.21 25.53
CA VAL A 235 1.91 11.81 25.77
C VAL A 235 1.26 11.20 27.01
N ALA A 236 0.86 12.04 27.94
CA ALA A 236 -0.01 11.67 29.02
C ALA A 236 -1.46 11.93 28.61
N PHE A 237 -2.24 10.88 28.45
CA PHE A 237 -3.67 11.00 28.19
C PHE A 237 -4.44 11.15 29.51
N ASP A 238 -5.29 12.16 29.59
CA ASP A 238 -6.28 12.33 30.65
C ASP A 238 -7.69 12.19 30.04
N THR A 239 -8.67 11.80 30.84
CA THR A 239 -10.04 11.61 30.33
C THR A 239 -11.05 12.36 31.20
N ASP A 240 -12.33 12.30 30.87
CA ASP A 240 -13.44 12.57 31.76
C ASP A 240 -14.26 11.30 32.03
N HIS A 241 -15.24 11.41 32.90
CA HIS A 241 -16.13 10.31 33.20
C HIS A 241 -16.99 9.92 31.99
N GLU A 242 -17.40 10.91 31.21
CA GLU A 242 -18.19 10.69 29.98
C GLU A 242 -17.41 9.88 28.95
N PHE A 243 -16.10 10.12 28.81
CA PHE A 243 -15.24 9.25 28.00
C PHE A 243 -15.28 7.81 28.49
N PHE A 244 -15.13 7.60 29.80
CA PHE A 244 -15.18 6.24 30.37
C PHE A 244 -16.55 5.57 30.15
N GLN A 245 -17.65 6.35 30.21
CA GLN A 245 -18.99 5.84 29.87
C GLN A 245 -19.11 5.45 28.38
N LEU A 246 -18.48 6.21 27.46
CA LEU A 246 -18.42 5.83 26.03
C LEU A 246 -17.76 4.47 25.84
N MET A 247 -16.81 4.12 26.68
CA MET A 247 -16.12 2.82 26.68
C MET A 247 -16.94 1.72 27.39
N GLY A 248 -18.21 1.95 27.64
CA GLY A 248 -19.09 1.01 28.37
C GLY A 248 -18.75 0.87 29.85
N SER A 249 -18.04 1.85 30.41
CA SER A 249 -17.52 1.84 31.79
C SER A 249 -16.61 0.62 32.06
N ASP A 250 -15.87 0.20 31.04
CA ASP A 250 -14.99 -0.96 31.07
C ASP A 250 -13.53 -0.54 30.84
N VAL A 251 -12.65 -0.88 31.80
CA VAL A 251 -11.24 -0.48 31.78
C VAL A 251 -10.48 -1.15 30.62
N PRO A 252 -10.61 -2.46 30.37
CA PRO A 252 -9.99 -3.09 29.21
C PRO A 252 -10.40 -2.43 27.88
N THR A 253 -11.67 -2.13 27.68
CA THR A 253 -12.14 -1.45 26.46
C THR A 253 -11.55 -0.04 26.35
N ALA A 254 -11.52 0.73 27.45
CA ALA A 254 -10.95 2.08 27.45
C ALA A 254 -9.44 2.06 27.14
N THR A 255 -8.69 1.14 27.74
CA THR A 255 -7.26 0.99 27.45
C THR A 255 -6.99 0.52 26.02
N ALA A 256 -7.79 -0.40 25.50
CA ALA A 256 -7.69 -0.89 24.13
C ALA A 256 -8.04 0.20 23.11
N TYR A 257 -9.01 1.07 23.42
CA TYR A 257 -9.33 2.22 22.57
C TYR A 257 -8.15 3.21 22.51
N VAL A 258 -7.58 3.59 23.68
CA VAL A 258 -6.42 4.50 23.73
C VAL A 258 -5.20 3.87 23.04
N ALA A 259 -5.01 2.56 23.16
CA ALA A 259 -3.96 1.83 22.46
C ALA A 259 -4.14 1.93 20.93
N THR A 260 -5.35 1.71 20.42
CA THR A 260 -5.67 1.84 18.99
C THR A 260 -5.42 3.26 18.50
N LEU A 261 -5.86 4.26 19.27
CA LEU A 261 -5.65 5.68 18.97
C LEU A 261 -4.16 6.02 18.94
N SER A 262 -3.40 5.64 19.99
CA SER A 262 -1.95 5.89 20.07
C SER A 262 -1.17 5.20 18.95
N ALA A 263 -1.53 3.97 18.58
CA ALA A 263 -0.92 3.26 17.47
C ALA A 263 -1.21 3.94 16.12
N ALA A 264 -2.43 4.41 15.88
CA ALA A 264 -2.78 5.15 14.68
C ALA A 264 -2.01 6.49 14.59
N LEU A 265 -1.93 7.23 15.70
CA LEU A 265 -1.13 8.45 15.80
C LEU A 265 0.35 8.18 15.51
N THR A 266 0.92 7.13 16.11
CA THR A 266 2.29 6.71 15.84
C THR A 266 2.50 6.40 14.37
N SER A 267 1.57 5.68 13.73
CA SER A 267 1.65 5.35 12.31
C SER A 267 1.69 6.61 11.44
N ILE A 268 0.84 7.61 11.73
CA ILE A 268 0.78 8.88 10.99
C ILE A 268 2.04 9.74 11.24
N TYR A 269 2.37 9.99 12.50
CA TYR A 269 3.48 10.88 12.87
C TYR A 269 4.86 10.30 12.53
N SER A 270 5.02 8.97 12.57
CA SER A 270 6.26 8.32 12.13
C SER A 270 6.46 8.46 10.63
N ARG A 271 5.39 8.30 9.82
CA ARG A 271 5.45 8.47 8.38
C ARG A 271 5.79 9.92 7.99
N ASP A 272 5.09 10.89 8.59
CA ASP A 272 5.14 12.28 8.14
C ASP A 272 6.26 13.09 8.80
N LEU A 273 6.62 12.78 10.05
CA LEU A 273 7.54 13.59 10.88
C LEU A 273 8.67 12.76 11.51
N SER A 274 8.86 11.52 11.12
CA SER A 274 9.82 10.64 11.79
C SER A 274 9.71 10.70 13.31
N THR A 275 8.48 10.81 13.83
CA THR A 275 8.21 11.02 15.26
C THR A 275 7.25 9.97 15.79
N ARG A 276 7.64 9.26 16.83
CA ARG A 276 6.81 8.29 17.52
C ARG A 276 5.99 8.99 18.61
N ILE A 277 4.70 8.71 18.68
CA ILE A 277 3.80 9.17 19.75
C ILE A 277 3.64 8.04 20.77
N ALA A 278 4.30 8.17 21.89
CA ALA A 278 4.26 7.14 22.94
C ALA A 278 3.29 7.54 24.06
N ALA A 279 2.19 6.84 24.20
CA ALA A 279 1.34 6.99 25.36
C ALA A 279 2.05 6.37 26.59
N THR A 280 2.46 7.22 27.55
CA THR A 280 3.18 6.78 28.75
C THR A 280 2.33 6.86 30.02
N TYR A 281 1.16 7.44 29.90
CA TYR A 281 0.24 7.60 31.03
C TYR A 281 -1.19 7.72 30.54
N LEU A 282 -2.12 7.06 31.23
CA LEU A 282 -3.56 7.19 31.01
C LEU A 282 -4.25 7.36 32.36
N ARG A 283 -5.04 8.43 32.49
CA ARG A 283 -5.92 8.62 33.64
C ARG A 283 -7.37 8.39 33.21
N LEU A 284 -8.02 7.39 33.85
CA LEU A 284 -9.44 7.09 33.67
C LEU A 284 -10.24 7.48 34.91
N TRP A 285 -11.38 8.10 34.71
CA TRP A 285 -12.30 8.49 35.77
C TRP A 285 -13.53 7.56 35.81
N PRO A 286 -13.50 6.51 36.68
CA PRO A 286 -14.58 5.54 36.75
C PRO A 286 -15.89 6.09 37.33
N ASP A 287 -15.85 7.17 38.07
CA ASP A 287 -16.99 7.83 38.69
C ASP A 287 -17.10 9.29 38.25
N ALA A 288 -18.29 9.89 38.44
CA ALA A 288 -18.62 11.25 38.01
C ALA A 288 -17.98 12.36 38.88
N ASP A 289 -17.04 12.02 39.75
CA ASP A 289 -16.34 12.98 40.59
C ASP A 289 -15.03 13.46 39.95
N ASP A 290 -14.92 13.40 38.61
CA ASP A 290 -13.78 14.00 37.92
C ASP A 290 -13.73 15.52 38.16
N PRO A 291 -12.56 16.18 37.98
CA PRO A 291 -12.44 17.62 38.27
C PRO A 291 -12.98 18.50 37.10
N TRP A 292 -13.45 17.91 36.02
CA TRP A 292 -13.73 18.60 34.78
C TRP A 292 -15.12 19.20 34.76
N THR A 293 -15.23 20.52 34.85
CA THR A 293 -16.52 21.22 35.05
C THR A 293 -16.86 22.22 33.94
N GLN A 294 -15.94 22.46 33.02
CA GLN A 294 -16.12 23.48 32.02
C GLN A 294 -17.00 22.99 30.85
N THR A 295 -17.64 23.91 30.16
CA THR A 295 -18.65 23.59 29.13
C THR A 295 -18.21 23.95 27.70
N ASP A 296 -16.99 24.43 27.56
CA ASP A 296 -16.36 24.76 26.28
C ASP A 296 -14.87 24.37 26.30
N THR A 297 -14.28 24.23 25.11
CA THR A 297 -12.90 23.75 24.94
C THR A 297 -11.86 24.69 25.58
N LEU A 298 -12.04 26.01 25.41
CA LEU A 298 -11.07 27.01 25.92
C LEU A 298 -10.96 26.97 27.43
N ASN A 299 -12.09 27.06 28.14
CA ASN A 299 -12.07 27.01 29.60
C ASN A 299 -11.63 25.62 30.12
N GLN A 300 -11.97 24.56 29.38
CA GLN A 300 -11.57 23.21 29.77
C GLN A 300 -10.06 22.97 29.63
N ILE A 301 -9.39 23.48 28.59
CA ILE A 301 -7.92 23.33 28.48
C ILE A 301 -7.19 24.16 29.53
N LEU A 302 -7.71 25.32 29.91
CA LEU A 302 -7.19 26.11 31.02
C LEU A 302 -7.31 25.38 32.36
N GLN A 303 -8.46 24.73 32.61
CA GLN A 303 -8.68 23.89 33.78
C GLN A 303 -7.75 22.66 33.79
N LEU A 304 -7.58 22.00 32.63
CA LEU A 304 -6.65 20.88 32.44
C LEU A 304 -5.24 21.30 32.82
N ARG A 305 -4.74 22.39 32.23
CA ARG A 305 -3.41 22.93 32.53
C ARG A 305 -3.23 23.25 34.00
N SER A 306 -4.19 23.92 34.63
CA SER A 306 -4.15 24.26 36.06
C SER A 306 -4.08 23.02 36.97
N ASN A 307 -4.89 22.00 36.65
CA ASN A 307 -4.89 20.72 37.35
C ASN A 307 -3.53 20.01 37.27
N TRP A 308 -3.00 19.90 36.06
CA TRP A 308 -1.74 19.20 35.81
C TRP A 308 -0.50 19.93 36.34
N LEU A 309 -0.51 21.25 36.42
CA LEU A 309 0.57 22.02 37.08
C LEU A 309 0.62 21.76 38.57
N THR A 310 -0.50 21.45 39.18
CA THR A 310 -0.58 21.18 40.65
C THR A 310 -0.43 19.71 40.99
N GLN A 311 -0.90 18.79 40.19
CA GLN A 311 -1.01 17.37 40.49
C GLN A 311 -0.14 16.45 39.64
N GLY A 312 0.27 16.90 38.45
CA GLY A 312 0.92 16.08 37.42
C GLY A 312 2.45 16.07 37.44
N GLY A 313 3.10 16.65 38.49
CA GLY A 313 4.56 16.87 38.49
C GLY A 313 5.44 15.61 38.45
N ALA A 314 4.89 14.45 38.83
CA ALA A 314 5.64 13.18 38.87
C ALA A 314 5.56 12.41 37.49
N VAL A 315 4.66 12.79 36.59
CA VAL A 315 4.45 12.07 35.35
C VAL A 315 5.41 12.60 34.27
N GLN A 316 6.28 11.72 33.80
CA GLN A 316 7.22 12.02 32.73
C GLN A 316 6.49 12.14 31.40
N ARG A 317 6.52 13.32 30.78
CA ARG A 317 5.79 13.62 29.54
C ARG A 317 6.33 14.85 28.84
N GLU A 318 6.09 14.97 27.57
CA GLU A 318 6.25 16.20 26.76
C GLU A 318 4.91 16.89 26.53
N LEU A 319 3.80 16.12 26.49
CA LEU A 319 2.45 16.64 26.27
C LEU A 319 1.44 16.01 27.25
N VAL A 320 0.40 16.76 27.55
CA VAL A 320 -0.85 16.25 28.13
C VAL A 320 -1.95 16.43 27.12
N HIS A 321 -2.68 15.38 26.83
CA HIS A 321 -3.83 15.45 25.92
C HIS A 321 -5.07 14.89 26.59
N MET A 322 -6.12 15.71 26.68
CA MET A 322 -7.40 15.28 27.24
C MET A 322 -8.28 14.67 26.17
N LEU A 323 -8.81 13.49 26.44
CA LEU A 323 -9.81 12.79 25.64
C LEU A 323 -11.16 12.94 26.35
N SER A 324 -12.08 13.71 25.76
CA SER A 324 -13.37 14.03 26.37
C SER A 324 -14.55 13.46 25.61
N GLY A 325 -15.42 12.77 26.34
CA GLY A 325 -16.72 12.32 25.81
C GLY A 325 -17.78 13.42 25.76
N ARG A 326 -17.50 14.60 26.33
CA ARG A 326 -18.45 15.71 26.43
C ARG A 326 -18.52 16.53 25.14
N ALA A 327 -19.67 17.15 24.92
CA ALA A 327 -19.91 18.07 23.79
C ALA A 327 -19.36 19.48 24.13
N LEU A 328 -18.06 19.68 24.00
CA LEU A 328 -17.37 20.94 24.31
C LEU A 328 -17.10 21.82 23.08
N GLY A 329 -17.43 21.33 21.85
CA GLY A 329 -17.34 22.13 20.63
C GLY A 329 -16.22 21.72 19.66
N GLY A 330 -15.49 20.61 19.93
CA GLY A 330 -14.43 20.12 19.05
C GLY A 330 -13.12 19.92 19.78
N GLY A 331 -11.99 20.35 19.20
CA GLY A 331 -10.67 20.28 19.81
C GLY A 331 -10.06 21.66 20.08
N ILE A 332 -8.97 21.70 20.83
CA ILE A 332 -8.16 22.89 21.09
C ILE A 332 -6.77 22.46 21.58
N ALA A 333 -5.73 23.15 21.14
CA ALA A 333 -4.39 22.95 21.65
C ALA A 333 -3.57 24.25 21.66
N TYR A 334 -2.52 24.29 22.47
CA TYR A 334 -1.55 25.39 22.41
C TYR A 334 -0.67 25.28 21.16
N LEU A 335 -0.43 26.40 20.51
CA LEU A 335 0.38 26.49 19.30
C LEU A 335 1.55 27.48 19.50
N PRO A 336 2.84 27.02 19.46
CA PRO A 336 3.23 25.63 19.70
C PRO A 336 3.18 25.27 21.18
N GLY A 337 3.07 23.98 21.50
CA GLY A 337 2.97 23.50 22.88
C GLY A 337 4.06 22.53 23.31
N LEU A 338 4.59 21.75 22.38
CA LEU A 338 5.53 20.67 22.68
C LEU A 338 6.78 21.16 23.42
N CYS A 339 7.12 20.51 24.52
CA CYS A 339 8.29 20.83 25.36
C CYS A 339 8.28 22.21 25.99
N THR A 340 7.13 22.80 26.18
CA THR A 340 6.94 24.08 26.86
C THR A 340 6.05 23.88 28.11
N SER A 341 5.91 24.94 28.92
CA SER A 341 4.91 24.97 29.99
C SER A 341 3.45 24.97 29.49
N SER A 342 3.27 25.06 28.19
CA SER A 342 2.00 25.06 27.45
C SER A 342 1.78 23.76 26.65
N GLY A 343 2.41 22.66 27.02
CA GLY A 343 2.29 21.35 26.39
C GLY A 343 0.94 20.66 26.66
N TYR A 344 -0.16 21.30 26.25
CA TYR A 344 -1.53 20.80 26.48
C TYR A 344 -2.35 20.82 25.21
N GLY A 345 -3.20 19.80 25.05
CA GLY A 345 -4.24 19.69 24.04
C GLY A 345 -5.49 19.00 24.61
N LEU A 346 -6.59 19.16 23.93
CA LEU A 346 -7.88 18.57 24.29
C LEU A 346 -8.65 18.23 23.01
N SER A 347 -9.17 17.02 22.95
CA SER A 347 -10.11 16.58 21.90
C SER A 347 -11.41 16.15 22.55
N ALA A 348 -12.49 16.83 22.23
CA ALA A 348 -13.83 16.59 22.75
C ALA A 348 -14.77 16.05 21.66
N ASN A 349 -16.00 15.77 22.03
CA ASN A 349 -17.00 15.20 21.15
C ASN A 349 -16.56 13.85 20.56
N LEU A 350 -15.71 13.10 21.29
CA LEU A 350 -15.26 11.79 20.84
C LEU A 350 -16.43 10.84 20.69
N ALA A 351 -16.42 10.07 19.62
CA ALA A 351 -17.44 9.07 19.35
C ALA A 351 -17.29 7.81 20.22
N GLY A 352 -16.05 7.55 20.69
CA GLY A 352 -15.73 6.38 21.49
C GLY A 352 -15.65 5.09 20.69
N PHE A 353 -15.66 5.19 19.37
CA PHE A 353 -15.45 4.08 18.45
C PHE A 353 -14.91 4.60 17.11
N PHE A 354 -14.32 3.70 16.37
CA PHE A 354 -13.81 4.01 15.04
C PHE A 354 -14.89 3.81 13.97
N PRO A 355 -14.78 4.48 12.82
CA PRO A 355 -15.86 4.58 11.84
C PRO A 355 -16.34 3.24 11.31
N THR A 356 -17.64 3.14 11.06
CA THR A 356 -18.23 1.98 10.41
C THR A 356 -19.41 2.42 9.52
N PRO A 357 -19.48 1.95 8.25
CA PRO A 357 -20.59 2.25 7.36
C PRO A 357 -21.85 1.48 7.73
N LEU A 358 -21.81 0.66 8.78
CA LEU A 358 -22.94 -0.15 9.25
C LEU A 358 -23.91 0.67 10.11
N LEU A 359 -23.51 1.85 10.53
CA LEU A 359 -24.32 2.74 11.36
C LEU A 359 -24.70 3.99 10.56
N ASN A 360 -25.96 4.33 10.54
CA ASN A 360 -26.40 5.67 10.18
C ASN A 360 -25.79 6.64 11.20
N ASN A 361 -25.25 7.75 10.76
CA ASN A 361 -24.61 8.78 11.59
C ASN A 361 -23.32 8.30 12.28
N SER A 362 -22.44 7.57 11.59
CA SER A 362 -21.11 7.31 12.13
C SER A 362 -20.19 8.50 11.87
N ALA A 363 -19.58 9.03 12.96
CA ALA A 363 -18.51 10.01 12.87
C ALA A 363 -17.26 9.28 12.34
N GLN A 364 -16.94 9.44 11.06
CA GLN A 364 -15.80 8.77 10.44
C GLN A 364 -14.51 9.44 10.80
N ASN A 365 -13.55 8.64 11.24
CA ASN A 365 -12.20 9.08 11.58
C ASN A 365 -12.11 10.30 12.51
N TRP A 366 -13.24 10.77 13.06
CA TRP A 366 -13.25 11.96 13.90
C TRP A 366 -12.27 11.83 15.05
N ASP A 367 -12.32 10.71 15.78
CA ASP A 367 -11.53 10.54 16.99
C ASP A 367 -10.02 10.52 16.69
N ILE A 368 -9.58 9.88 15.59
CA ILE A 368 -8.19 9.92 15.16
C ILE A 368 -7.84 11.29 14.58
N PHE A 369 -8.71 11.81 13.71
CA PHE A 369 -8.50 13.09 13.04
C PHE A 369 -8.34 14.22 14.04
N VAL A 370 -9.28 14.39 14.99
CA VAL A 370 -9.23 15.49 15.95
C VAL A 370 -8.02 15.38 16.87
N VAL A 371 -7.65 14.18 17.34
CA VAL A 371 -6.47 14.05 18.22
C VAL A 371 -5.17 14.30 17.44
N ALA A 372 -5.07 13.79 16.20
CA ALA A 372 -3.93 14.09 15.33
C ALA A 372 -3.83 15.59 15.02
N HIS A 373 -4.96 16.25 14.75
CA HIS A 373 -5.06 17.68 14.48
C HIS A 373 -4.56 18.52 15.68
N GLU A 374 -5.09 18.28 16.88
CA GLU A 374 -4.72 19.04 18.06
C GLU A 374 -3.27 18.81 18.49
N LEU A 375 -2.77 17.58 18.36
CA LEU A 375 -1.34 17.31 18.53
C LEU A 375 -0.52 18.07 17.46
N GLY A 376 -0.99 18.16 16.21
CA GLY A 376 -0.36 18.97 15.16
C GLY A 376 -0.12 20.41 15.57
N HIS A 377 -1.09 21.05 16.24
CA HIS A 377 -0.88 22.40 16.81
C HIS A 377 0.21 22.40 17.86
N ASN A 378 0.27 21.42 18.74
CA ASN A 378 1.38 21.34 19.71
C ASN A 378 2.75 21.20 19.04
N PHE A 379 2.81 20.61 17.83
CA PHE A 379 4.01 20.52 16.99
C PHE A 379 4.29 21.79 16.16
N GLY A 380 3.49 22.84 16.31
CA GLY A 380 3.69 24.11 15.63
C GLY A 380 3.02 24.23 14.27
N MET A 381 2.09 23.35 13.94
CA MET A 381 1.35 23.38 12.67
C MET A 381 0.16 24.33 12.76
N GLU A 382 0.02 25.21 11.78
CA GLU A 382 -1.15 26.05 11.57
C GLU A 382 -2.20 25.35 10.70
N HIS A 383 -3.44 25.85 10.70
CA HIS A 383 -4.44 25.39 9.75
C HIS A 383 -4.03 25.68 8.31
N THR A 384 -4.36 24.79 7.40
CA THR A 384 -4.01 24.92 5.98
C THR A 384 -4.63 26.15 5.33
N HIS A 385 -5.85 26.55 5.73
CA HIS A 385 -6.53 27.74 5.21
C HIS A 385 -5.97 29.07 5.77
N GLU A 386 -5.23 29.04 6.89
CA GLU A 386 -4.63 30.23 7.50
C GLU A 386 -3.22 30.51 6.96
N MET A 387 -2.60 29.56 6.29
CA MET A 387 -1.29 29.73 5.66
C MET A 387 -1.35 30.77 4.51
N GLN A 388 -0.23 31.37 4.18
CA GLN A 388 -0.14 32.40 3.14
C GLN A 388 0.80 31.94 2.01
N PRO A 389 0.29 31.63 0.82
CA PRO A 389 -1.14 31.58 0.45
C PRO A 389 -1.86 30.38 1.12
N PRO A 390 -3.21 30.42 1.25
CA PRO A 390 -3.98 29.29 1.74
C PRO A 390 -3.70 28.03 0.91
N LEU A 391 -3.52 26.89 1.58
CA LEU A 391 -3.16 25.62 0.93
C LEU A 391 -4.37 24.88 0.36
N ASP A 392 -5.54 25.13 0.95
CA ASP A 392 -6.81 24.56 0.48
C ASP A 392 -7.92 25.63 0.47
N GLY A 393 -9.08 25.26 -0.10
CA GLY A 393 -10.24 26.14 -0.22
C GLY A 393 -11.28 25.92 0.89
N CYS A 394 -10.87 25.39 2.05
CA CYS A 394 -11.78 24.99 3.12
C CYS A 394 -11.60 25.94 4.32
N GLY A 395 -12.52 26.90 4.48
CA GLY A 395 -12.51 27.84 5.60
C GLY A 395 -13.37 27.43 6.78
N LEU A 396 -13.62 28.37 7.69
CA LEU A 396 -14.35 28.19 8.95
C LEU A 396 -15.85 27.89 8.77
N SER A 397 -16.38 28.00 7.58
CA SER A 397 -17.80 27.77 7.32
C SER A 397 -18.03 26.93 6.04
N PRO A 398 -19.14 26.21 5.95
CA PRO A 398 -19.52 25.50 4.73
C PRO A 398 -19.60 26.38 3.48
N GLN A 399 -19.76 27.69 3.64
CA GLN A 399 -19.81 28.66 2.55
C GLN A 399 -18.43 28.97 1.97
N ASP A 400 -17.38 28.70 2.73
CA ASP A 400 -15.98 28.93 2.32
C ASP A 400 -15.42 27.77 1.49
N CYS A 401 -16.20 26.71 1.30
CA CYS A 401 -15.79 25.53 0.55
C CYS A 401 -15.76 25.80 -0.96
N THR A 402 -14.60 25.88 -1.56
CA THR A 402 -14.46 25.97 -3.01
C THR A 402 -14.34 24.57 -3.64
N VAL A 403 -15.11 24.31 -4.72
CA VAL A 403 -15.23 22.99 -5.35
C VAL A 403 -13.87 22.40 -5.81
N ALA A 404 -12.88 23.25 -6.07
CA ALA A 404 -11.60 22.82 -6.65
C ALA A 404 -10.70 22.04 -5.68
N ASN A 405 -10.90 22.14 -4.36
CA ASN A 405 -9.94 21.61 -3.37
C ASN A 405 -10.61 20.84 -2.21
N GLN A 406 -11.90 20.51 -2.31
CA GLN A 406 -12.63 19.81 -1.23
C GLN A 406 -12.10 18.40 -0.97
N ASP A 407 -11.58 17.73 -2.00
CA ASP A 407 -11.11 16.34 -1.93
C ASP A 407 -9.61 16.24 -1.52
N ALA A 408 -8.96 17.38 -1.26
CA ALA A 408 -7.53 17.48 -0.95
C ALA A 408 -7.24 17.88 0.51
N GLY A 409 -8.21 17.74 1.41
CA GLY A 409 -8.03 18.07 2.82
C GLY A 409 -7.05 17.13 3.51
N THR A 410 -6.19 17.69 4.37
CA THR A 410 -5.26 16.94 5.21
C THR A 410 -5.60 17.14 6.69
N ILE A 411 -4.83 16.58 7.62
CA ILE A 411 -5.14 16.61 9.06
C ILE A 411 -5.33 18.04 9.57
N MET A 412 -4.54 19.04 9.11
CA MET A 412 -4.69 20.43 9.56
C MET A 412 -5.74 21.25 8.77
N SER A 413 -6.55 20.57 7.94
CA SER A 413 -7.56 21.20 7.10
C SER A 413 -8.93 21.25 7.78
N TYR A 414 -9.74 22.24 7.37
CA TYR A 414 -11.16 22.32 7.73
C TYR A 414 -12.10 21.76 6.66
N CYS A 415 -11.57 20.98 5.71
CA CYS A 415 -12.39 20.36 4.65
C CYS A 415 -13.46 19.41 5.17
N HIS A 416 -13.34 18.94 6.43
CA HIS A 416 -14.42 18.19 7.10
C HIS A 416 -15.70 19.00 7.32
N LEU A 417 -15.67 20.32 7.27
CA LEU A 417 -16.87 21.19 7.31
C LEU A 417 -17.56 21.26 5.95
N CYS A 418 -16.90 20.85 4.89
CA CYS A 418 -17.43 20.86 3.53
C CYS A 418 -18.37 19.66 3.28
N ALA A 419 -19.13 19.72 2.19
CA ALA A 419 -19.99 18.60 1.78
C ALA A 419 -19.14 17.33 1.59
N GLY A 420 -19.43 16.27 2.34
CA GLY A 420 -18.63 15.04 2.40
C GLY A 420 -18.04 14.81 3.79
N GLY A 421 -17.92 15.84 4.62
CA GLY A 421 -17.42 15.69 5.99
C GLY A 421 -15.97 15.20 6.02
N VAL A 422 -15.65 14.33 6.99
CA VAL A 422 -14.29 13.77 7.11
C VAL A 422 -13.89 12.84 5.96
N THR A 423 -14.78 12.53 5.01
CA THR A 423 -14.39 11.86 3.77
C THR A 423 -13.50 12.74 2.89
N ASN A 424 -13.47 14.05 3.14
CA ASN A 424 -12.60 15.00 2.46
C ASN A 424 -11.20 15.09 3.09
N ILE A 425 -10.93 14.34 4.18
CA ILE A 425 -9.67 14.40 4.91
C ILE A 425 -8.88 13.12 4.67
N ARG A 426 -7.65 13.27 4.21
CA ARG A 426 -6.61 12.24 4.27
C ARG A 426 -5.95 12.30 5.64
N LEU A 427 -5.62 11.13 6.20
CA LEU A 427 -4.93 11.05 7.50
C LEU A 427 -3.42 11.27 7.32
N GLU A 428 -3.06 12.37 6.66
CA GLU A 428 -1.69 12.82 6.42
C GLU A 428 -1.57 14.32 6.67
N PHE A 429 -0.36 14.78 6.98
CA PHE A 429 -0.08 16.21 7.07
C PHE A 429 0.34 16.76 5.70
N HIS A 430 -0.10 17.98 5.39
CA HIS A 430 0.36 18.67 4.20
C HIS A 430 1.88 18.97 4.29
N PRO A 431 2.65 18.88 3.20
CA PRO A 431 4.11 19.12 3.23
C PRO A 431 4.52 20.45 3.88
N ALA A 432 3.72 21.51 3.74
CA ALA A 432 3.99 22.79 4.42
C ALA A 432 3.81 22.71 5.95
N ASN A 433 2.84 21.92 6.43
CA ASN A 433 2.69 21.65 7.86
C ASN A 433 3.85 20.80 8.40
N ILE A 434 4.29 19.81 7.63
CA ILE A 434 5.48 19.01 7.96
C ILE A 434 6.71 19.91 8.08
N ALA A 435 6.95 20.81 7.10
CA ALA A 435 8.07 21.73 7.14
C ALA A 435 8.01 22.70 8.34
N ALA A 436 6.82 23.20 8.72
CA ALA A 436 6.64 24.04 9.89
C ALA A 436 6.96 23.27 11.19
N ALA A 437 6.46 22.04 11.33
CA ALA A 437 6.75 21.18 12.47
C ALA A 437 8.24 20.81 12.56
N GLU A 438 8.87 20.44 11.47
CA GLU A 438 10.31 20.15 11.42
C GLU A 438 11.16 21.35 11.83
N SER A 439 10.79 22.56 11.38
CA SER A 439 11.44 23.80 11.80
C SER A 439 11.32 24.01 13.30
N TYR A 440 10.12 23.82 13.86
CA TYR A 440 9.89 23.94 15.30
C TYR A 440 10.66 22.86 16.09
N LEU A 441 10.58 21.61 15.68
CA LEU A 441 11.26 20.47 16.30
C LEU A 441 12.78 20.62 16.28
N GLY A 442 13.34 21.24 15.22
CA GLY A 442 14.76 21.58 15.14
C GLY A 442 15.21 22.68 16.10
N ALA A 443 14.30 23.54 16.56
CA ALA A 443 14.57 24.65 17.45
C ALA A 443 14.42 24.32 18.94
N ILE A 444 13.72 23.24 19.28
CA ILE A 444 13.46 22.84 20.69
C ILE A 444 14.47 21.81 21.19
N ALA A 445 14.80 21.89 22.50
CA ALA A 445 15.87 21.09 23.10
C ALA A 445 15.37 19.79 23.76
N CYS A 446 14.10 19.46 23.66
CA CYS A 446 13.58 18.25 24.29
C CYS A 446 13.61 17.07 23.32
N ASN A 447 14.77 16.47 23.20
CA ASN A 447 14.89 15.18 22.53
C ASN A 447 14.79 14.09 23.58
N TYR A 448 13.64 13.42 23.64
CA TYR A 448 13.56 12.21 24.42
C TYR A 448 14.01 11.04 23.54
N ALA A 449 15.20 10.52 23.85
CA ALA A 449 15.60 9.22 23.38
C ALA A 449 14.82 8.17 24.18
N GLY A 450 14.00 7.38 23.53
CA GLY A 450 13.38 6.20 24.14
C GLY A 450 14.44 5.22 24.61
N PRO A 451 14.07 4.17 25.36
CA PRO A 451 14.99 3.10 25.70
C PRO A 451 15.61 2.54 24.41
N ALA A 452 16.94 2.32 24.43
CA ALA A 452 17.64 1.77 23.30
C ALA A 452 17.08 0.38 22.97
N ARG A 453 16.45 0.25 21.83
CA ARG A 453 15.90 -1.01 21.30
C ARG A 453 16.50 -1.28 19.91
N PRO A 454 16.66 -2.56 19.54
CA PRO A 454 17.09 -2.91 18.20
C PRO A 454 16.18 -2.30 17.12
N PRO A 455 16.73 -1.98 15.96
CA PRO A 455 15.89 -1.58 14.82
C PRO A 455 14.90 -2.69 14.47
N ILE A 456 13.81 -2.34 13.82
CA ILE A 456 12.86 -3.32 13.29
C ILE A 456 13.25 -3.55 11.83
N ALA A 457 13.75 -4.73 11.52
CA ALA A 457 14.02 -5.15 10.15
C ALA A 457 12.80 -5.93 9.65
N ALA A 458 12.08 -5.32 8.73
CA ALA A 458 10.90 -5.93 8.12
C ALA A 458 11.31 -6.84 6.96
N VAL A 459 10.45 -7.80 6.64
CA VAL A 459 10.72 -8.71 5.54
C VAL A 459 10.43 -8.05 4.20
N ASP A 460 11.35 -8.25 3.24
CA ASP A 460 11.14 -7.87 1.84
C ASP A 460 10.56 -9.02 1.03
N THR A 461 9.64 -8.71 0.14
CA THR A 461 9.11 -9.65 -0.84
C THR A 461 9.20 -9.05 -2.22
N VAL A 462 9.96 -9.70 -3.11
CA VAL A 462 10.25 -9.19 -4.45
C VAL A 462 10.16 -10.27 -5.51
N ASP A 463 9.68 -9.89 -6.70
CA ASP A 463 9.75 -10.72 -7.88
C ASP A 463 11.13 -10.56 -8.55
N ALA A 464 11.81 -11.65 -8.83
CA ALA A 464 13.10 -11.68 -9.49
C ALA A 464 13.04 -12.52 -10.77
N PHE A 465 13.97 -12.29 -11.69
CA PHE A 465 14.02 -13.04 -12.95
C PHE A 465 15.42 -13.60 -13.21
N THR A 466 15.47 -14.81 -13.74
CA THR A 466 16.71 -15.49 -14.08
C THR A 466 17.50 -14.68 -15.12
N GLY A 467 18.78 -14.47 -14.86
CA GLY A 467 19.67 -13.71 -15.74
C GLY A 467 19.49 -12.19 -15.73
N VAL A 468 18.57 -11.67 -14.91
CA VAL A 468 18.32 -10.22 -14.76
C VAL A 468 18.74 -9.79 -13.36
N PRO A 469 19.79 -8.95 -13.21
CA PRO A 469 20.14 -8.39 -11.91
C PRO A 469 19.04 -7.47 -11.37
N LEU A 470 18.71 -7.62 -10.08
CA LEU A 470 17.69 -6.86 -9.39
C LEU A 470 18.30 -6.10 -8.21
N ARG A 471 18.14 -4.78 -8.18
CA ARG A 471 18.43 -3.97 -6.99
C ARG A 471 17.23 -3.98 -6.07
N ILE A 472 17.49 -4.19 -4.79
CA ILE A 472 16.47 -4.28 -3.74
C ILE A 472 16.84 -3.27 -2.67
N ASP A 473 15.97 -2.29 -2.48
CA ASP A 473 16.06 -1.30 -1.41
C ASP A 473 15.49 -1.92 -0.12
N VAL A 474 16.28 -2.79 0.49
CA VAL A 474 15.88 -3.56 1.67
C VAL A 474 15.65 -2.70 2.92
N LEU A 475 16.13 -1.44 2.91
CA LEU A 475 15.89 -0.51 4.02
C LEU A 475 14.61 0.31 3.86
N ALA A 476 13.84 0.10 2.78
CA ALA A 476 12.67 0.89 2.48
C ALA A 476 11.52 0.70 3.48
N ASN A 477 11.41 -0.48 4.04
CA ASN A 477 10.39 -0.90 5.00
C ASN A 477 10.95 -1.18 6.39
N ASP A 478 12.26 -0.96 6.58
CA ASP A 478 12.94 -1.11 7.88
C ASP A 478 12.80 0.17 8.70
N GLU A 479 12.65 0.03 10.00
CA GLU A 479 12.49 1.16 10.90
C GLU A 479 13.55 1.17 11.99
N PRO A 480 14.30 2.27 12.13
CA PRO A 480 15.11 2.48 13.32
C PRO A 480 14.18 2.69 14.52
N PHE A 481 14.21 1.79 15.50
CA PHE A 481 13.36 1.92 16.68
C PHE A 481 13.61 3.23 17.43
N ASN A 482 14.86 3.63 17.51
CA ASN A 482 15.31 4.87 18.15
C ASN A 482 15.39 6.03 17.16
N CYS A 483 14.87 5.84 15.95
CA CYS A 483 14.92 6.81 14.87
C CYS A 483 16.34 7.26 14.48
N GLU A 484 17.31 6.46 14.78
CA GLU A 484 18.68 6.63 14.29
C GLU A 484 18.74 6.10 12.86
N SER A 485 19.72 6.54 12.09
CA SER A 485 19.95 5.95 10.78
C SER A 485 20.30 4.47 10.92
N ILE A 486 19.71 3.64 10.09
CA ILE A 486 20.07 2.23 9.96
C ILE A 486 20.91 2.00 8.72
N VAL A 487 21.80 1.05 8.80
CA VAL A 487 22.67 0.65 7.68
C VAL A 487 22.67 -0.87 7.57
N ILE A 488 22.82 -1.38 6.35
CA ILE A 488 23.05 -2.81 6.15
C ILE A 488 24.43 -3.16 6.73
N SER A 489 24.49 -3.99 7.76
CA SER A 489 25.79 -4.41 8.34
C SER A 489 26.32 -5.69 7.72
N SER A 490 25.45 -6.67 7.45
CA SER A 490 25.80 -7.93 6.80
C SER A 490 24.66 -8.50 5.97
N PHE A 491 24.95 -9.43 5.08
CA PHE A 491 23.98 -10.16 4.28
C PHE A 491 24.58 -11.47 3.76
N ASP A 492 23.73 -12.43 3.39
CA ASP A 492 24.18 -13.66 2.73
C ASP A 492 24.67 -13.33 1.31
N ALA A 493 25.92 -13.61 1.02
CA ALA A 493 26.51 -13.33 -0.30
C ALA A 493 26.04 -14.29 -1.41
N THR A 494 25.41 -15.41 -1.03
CA THR A 494 24.87 -16.43 -1.95
C THR A 494 23.58 -17.00 -1.37
N THR A 495 22.62 -17.27 -2.25
CA THR A 495 21.33 -17.85 -1.86
C THR A 495 21.32 -19.38 -1.98
N PRO A 496 20.32 -20.09 -1.41
CA PRO A 496 20.15 -21.52 -1.58
C PRO A 496 20.06 -21.98 -3.04
N ARG A 497 19.62 -21.13 -3.95
CA ARG A 497 19.55 -21.41 -5.40
C ARG A 497 20.79 -21.00 -6.18
N GLY A 498 21.84 -20.54 -5.49
CA GLY A 498 23.11 -20.16 -6.09
C GLY A 498 23.12 -18.79 -6.76
N ALA A 499 22.15 -17.95 -6.46
CA ALA A 499 22.23 -16.55 -6.83
C ALA A 499 23.26 -15.81 -6.00
N SER A 500 23.93 -14.80 -6.57
CA SER A 500 24.83 -13.93 -5.85
C SER A 500 24.11 -12.70 -5.33
N VAL A 501 24.48 -12.26 -4.11
CA VAL A 501 24.01 -11.00 -3.52
C VAL A 501 25.25 -10.16 -3.23
N SER A 502 25.19 -8.89 -3.59
CA SER A 502 26.26 -7.92 -3.34
C SER A 502 25.69 -6.56 -2.97
N ARG A 503 26.47 -5.75 -2.24
CA ARG A 503 26.06 -4.40 -1.87
C ARG A 503 26.17 -3.44 -3.05
N SER A 504 25.15 -2.64 -3.29
CA SER A 504 25.11 -1.54 -4.24
C SER A 504 25.13 -0.23 -3.44
N VAL A 505 26.29 0.42 -3.38
CA VAL A 505 26.52 1.56 -2.48
C VAL A 505 25.88 2.81 -3.03
N GLY A 506 25.06 3.48 -2.21
CA GLY A 506 24.50 4.80 -2.50
C GLY A 506 23.51 4.83 -3.67
N THR A 507 22.93 3.69 -4.04
CA THR A 507 22.05 3.60 -5.22
C THR A 507 20.55 3.71 -4.89
N GLY A 508 20.19 3.59 -3.62
CA GLY A 508 18.82 3.69 -3.14
C GLY A 508 18.36 5.12 -2.85
N THR A 509 17.11 5.25 -2.48
CA THR A 509 16.47 6.54 -2.15
C THR A 509 17.26 7.26 -1.06
N GLY A 510 17.52 8.56 -1.25
CA GLY A 510 18.31 9.35 -0.30
C GLY A 510 19.78 8.97 -0.22
N GLY A 511 20.32 8.18 -1.18
CA GLY A 511 21.72 7.77 -1.22
C GLY A 511 22.03 6.60 -0.27
N ARG A 512 21.03 5.87 0.20
CA ARG A 512 21.24 4.66 1.01
C ARG A 512 21.71 3.47 0.16
N ASP A 513 22.29 2.50 0.80
CA ASP A 513 22.76 1.28 0.14
C ASP A 513 21.57 0.36 -0.20
N GLU A 514 21.69 -0.34 -1.32
CA GLU A 514 20.78 -1.41 -1.75
C GLU A 514 21.52 -2.74 -1.83
N LEU A 515 20.78 -3.84 -1.96
CA LEU A 515 21.34 -5.15 -2.28
C LEU A 515 21.03 -5.52 -3.74
N LEU A 516 22.07 -5.91 -4.47
CA LEU A 516 21.98 -6.38 -5.85
C LEU A 516 21.93 -7.91 -5.85
N TYR A 517 20.77 -8.45 -6.19
CA TYR A 517 20.53 -9.88 -6.38
C TYR A 517 20.72 -10.26 -7.84
N SER A 518 21.43 -11.36 -8.11
CA SER A 518 21.68 -11.85 -9.46
C SER A 518 21.56 -13.37 -9.52
N ALA A 519 20.43 -13.85 -10.03
CA ALA A 519 20.23 -15.27 -10.29
C ALA A 519 20.99 -15.71 -11.56
N PRO A 520 21.60 -16.92 -11.57
CA PRO A 520 22.23 -17.46 -12.78
C PRO A 520 21.22 -17.58 -13.92
N ALA A 521 21.69 -17.39 -15.16
CA ALA A 521 20.87 -17.68 -16.32
C ALA A 521 20.48 -19.17 -16.31
N GLY A 522 19.18 -19.45 -16.53
CA GLY A 522 18.64 -20.82 -16.53
C GLY A 522 18.38 -21.40 -15.13
N ALA A 523 18.47 -20.63 -14.05
CA ALA A 523 18.00 -21.08 -12.75
C ALA A 523 16.50 -21.43 -12.80
N PRO A 524 16.05 -22.52 -12.17
CA PRO A 524 14.65 -22.94 -12.23
C PRO A 524 13.75 -21.95 -11.49
N ASN A 525 12.52 -21.75 -11.95
CA ASN A 525 11.51 -20.96 -11.27
C ASN A 525 11.20 -21.49 -9.87
N GLY A 526 10.77 -20.62 -8.98
CA GLY A 526 10.36 -20.95 -7.63
C GLY A 526 10.83 -19.93 -6.60
N SER A 527 10.64 -20.20 -5.32
CA SER A 527 11.06 -19.33 -4.23
C SER A 527 12.59 -19.40 -4.04
N ASP A 528 13.19 -18.27 -3.74
CA ASP A 528 14.56 -18.12 -3.26
C ASP A 528 14.57 -17.15 -2.07
N SER A 529 15.64 -17.10 -1.29
CA SER A 529 15.73 -16.18 -0.17
C SER A 529 17.18 -15.95 0.26
N PHE A 530 17.40 -14.82 0.92
CA PHE A 530 18.65 -14.56 1.65
C PHE A 530 18.33 -13.69 2.86
N THR A 531 19.22 -13.68 3.85
CA THR A 531 19.08 -12.84 5.03
C THR A 531 19.98 -11.61 4.94
N TYR A 532 19.56 -10.53 5.58
CA TYR A 532 20.40 -9.37 5.84
C TYR A 532 20.22 -8.88 7.27
N THR A 533 21.23 -8.19 7.77
CA THR A 533 21.24 -7.59 9.10
C THR A 533 21.41 -6.09 8.98
N VAL A 534 20.56 -5.35 9.67
CA VAL A 534 20.71 -3.90 9.82
C VAL A 534 21.29 -3.58 11.19
N THR A 535 21.98 -2.45 11.25
CA THR A 535 22.56 -1.92 12.49
C THR A 535 22.21 -0.46 12.61
N ASP A 536 21.74 -0.02 13.77
CA ASP A 536 21.53 1.39 14.11
C ASP A 536 22.82 2.08 14.55
N ALA A 537 22.76 3.39 14.77
CA ALA A 537 23.92 4.18 15.19
C ALA A 537 24.39 3.84 16.61
N SER A 538 23.55 3.21 17.45
CA SER A 538 23.88 2.72 18.78
C SER A 538 24.53 1.33 18.75
N GLY A 539 24.63 0.70 17.59
CA GLY A 539 25.25 -0.61 17.38
C GLY A 539 24.31 -1.79 17.65
N GLN A 540 22.99 -1.54 17.82
CA GLN A 540 22.01 -2.61 17.96
C GLN A 540 21.63 -3.14 16.57
N THR A 541 21.30 -4.42 16.50
CA THR A 541 21.09 -5.11 15.23
C THR A 541 19.76 -5.83 15.16
N ALA A 542 19.18 -5.89 13.96
CA ALA A 542 18.09 -6.79 13.64
C ALA A 542 18.40 -7.52 12.33
N THR A 543 17.92 -8.75 12.23
CA THR A 543 18.13 -9.60 11.03
C THR A 543 16.78 -10.02 10.50
N THR A 544 16.62 -9.94 9.18
CA THR A 544 15.40 -10.38 8.50
C THR A 544 15.72 -11.04 7.17
N THR A 545 14.72 -11.41 6.42
CA THR A 545 14.81 -12.18 5.17
C THR A 545 14.28 -11.38 3.99
N VAL A 546 14.98 -11.45 2.87
CA VAL A 546 14.43 -11.10 1.56
C VAL A 546 13.91 -12.38 0.92
N ALA A 547 12.61 -12.45 0.66
CA ALA A 547 11.97 -13.53 -0.03
C ALA A 547 11.76 -13.16 -1.51
N LEU A 548 12.14 -14.07 -2.39
CA LEU A 548 12.08 -13.85 -3.82
C LEU A 548 11.20 -14.89 -4.51
N ALA A 549 10.32 -14.42 -5.39
CA ALA A 549 9.66 -15.27 -6.37
C ALA A 549 10.46 -15.22 -7.68
N LEU A 550 11.26 -16.26 -7.93
CA LEU A 550 12.09 -16.34 -9.12
C LEU A 550 11.28 -16.89 -10.29
N GLY A 551 11.12 -16.07 -11.32
CA GLY A 551 10.44 -16.39 -12.56
C GLY A 551 11.33 -16.34 -13.78
N THR A 552 10.77 -16.73 -14.94
CA THR A 552 11.39 -16.50 -16.25
C THR A 552 10.59 -15.46 -17.02
N LEU A 553 11.32 -14.57 -17.68
CA LEU A 553 10.70 -13.64 -18.61
C LEU A 553 10.26 -14.36 -19.88
N ARG A 554 9.14 -13.95 -20.45
CA ARG A 554 8.85 -14.27 -21.84
C ARG A 554 9.87 -13.55 -22.73
N VAL A 555 10.62 -14.31 -23.50
CA VAL A 555 11.61 -13.77 -24.42
C VAL A 555 10.92 -12.87 -25.47
N ALA A 556 11.56 -11.76 -25.82
CA ALA A 556 11.07 -10.84 -26.82
C ALA A 556 11.15 -11.47 -28.22
N ASP A 557 10.12 -11.27 -29.02
CA ASP A 557 10.03 -11.79 -30.39
C ASP A 557 10.95 -11.02 -31.36
N ASN A 558 11.10 -9.72 -31.16
CA ASN A 558 11.97 -8.77 -31.87
C ASN A 558 11.94 -8.93 -33.39
N PRO A 559 10.77 -8.80 -34.08
CA PRO A 559 10.67 -8.97 -35.52
C PRO A 559 11.48 -7.91 -36.26
N VAL A 560 12.08 -8.31 -37.37
CA VAL A 560 12.79 -7.39 -38.27
C VAL A 560 11.81 -6.64 -39.14
N GLY A 561 12.01 -5.34 -39.34
CA GLY A 561 11.20 -4.52 -40.26
C GLY A 561 9.85 -4.05 -39.69
N ALA A 562 9.61 -4.22 -38.41
CA ALA A 562 8.40 -3.69 -37.76
C ALA A 562 8.33 -2.17 -37.85
N THR A 563 7.15 -1.64 -38.18
CA THR A 563 6.85 -0.21 -38.32
C THR A 563 5.81 0.23 -37.31
N SER A 564 5.77 1.54 -36.99
CA SER A 564 4.79 2.09 -36.03
C SER A 564 3.35 1.81 -36.47
N GLN A 565 2.44 1.72 -35.55
CA GLN A 565 1.01 1.41 -35.59
C GLN A 565 0.70 -0.06 -35.27
N ILE A 566 -0.59 -0.39 -35.14
CA ILE A 566 -1.09 -1.75 -35.00
C ILE A 566 -2.16 -2.03 -36.03
N ASP A 567 -2.20 -3.24 -36.56
CA ASP A 567 -3.22 -3.66 -37.55
C ASP A 567 -4.56 -3.83 -36.87
N ALA A 568 -5.63 -3.39 -37.54
CA ALA A 568 -7.01 -3.47 -37.10
C ALA A 568 -7.84 -4.26 -38.14
N SER A 569 -8.56 -5.27 -37.66
CA SER A 569 -9.51 -6.05 -38.43
C SER A 569 -10.88 -5.96 -37.79
N TYR A 570 -11.92 -5.68 -38.57
CA TYR A 570 -13.28 -5.53 -38.08
C TYR A 570 -14.23 -6.59 -38.63
N PHE A 571 -15.10 -7.10 -37.75
CA PHE A 571 -15.99 -8.23 -38.02
C PHE A 571 -17.42 -7.87 -37.63
N VAL A 572 -18.40 -8.53 -38.30
CA VAL A 572 -19.79 -8.45 -37.88
C VAL A 572 -20.05 -9.54 -36.87
N VAL A 573 -20.59 -9.19 -35.70
CA VAL A 573 -20.73 -10.10 -34.52
C VAL A 573 -22.17 -10.14 -33.98
N SER A 574 -23.17 -10.03 -34.87
CA SER A 574 -24.59 -9.98 -34.48
C SER A 574 -24.98 -11.08 -33.51
N GLY A 575 -25.55 -10.70 -32.35
CA GLY A 575 -26.00 -11.60 -31.32
C GLY A 575 -24.88 -12.26 -30.49
N ALA A 576 -23.63 -11.84 -30.61
CA ALA A 576 -22.54 -12.35 -29.82
C ALA A 576 -22.77 -12.07 -28.29
N SER A 577 -22.44 -13.04 -27.45
CA SER A 577 -22.41 -12.89 -25.99
C SER A 577 -21.00 -13.11 -25.42
N SER A 578 -20.04 -13.36 -26.29
CA SER A 578 -18.61 -13.51 -25.99
C SER A 578 -17.81 -13.23 -27.27
N ILE A 579 -16.51 -13.04 -27.12
CA ILE A 579 -15.58 -12.81 -28.23
C ILE A 579 -15.62 -13.99 -29.20
N PRO A 580 -16.01 -13.80 -30.46
CA PRO A 580 -16.01 -14.87 -31.47
C PRO A 580 -14.60 -15.34 -31.82
N ASN A 581 -14.52 -16.48 -32.52
CA ASN A 581 -13.26 -16.93 -33.10
C ASN A 581 -12.94 -16.14 -34.34
N TYR A 582 -12.17 -15.06 -34.23
CA TYR A 582 -11.78 -14.20 -35.33
C TYR A 582 -10.78 -14.84 -36.33
N ASP A 583 -10.10 -15.94 -35.95
CA ASP A 583 -9.21 -16.67 -36.86
C ASP A 583 -10.01 -17.44 -37.94
N ALA A 584 -11.26 -17.77 -37.66
CA ALA A 584 -12.16 -18.44 -38.59
C ALA A 584 -13.12 -17.47 -39.32
N ALA A 585 -13.08 -16.17 -38.97
CA ALA A 585 -14.01 -15.17 -39.51
C ALA A 585 -13.37 -14.30 -40.59
N THR A 586 -14.15 -13.88 -41.57
CA THR A 586 -13.69 -12.95 -42.59
C THR A 586 -13.98 -11.50 -42.13
N PRO A 587 -12.97 -10.64 -42.02
CA PRO A 587 -13.18 -9.23 -41.67
C PRO A 587 -13.89 -8.49 -42.82
N TYR A 588 -14.82 -7.59 -42.49
CA TYR A 588 -15.46 -6.72 -43.47
C TYR A 588 -14.65 -5.46 -43.76
N ALA A 589 -13.75 -5.07 -42.86
CA ALA A 589 -12.85 -3.94 -42.99
C ALA A 589 -11.50 -4.22 -42.38
N LEU A 590 -10.45 -3.73 -43.00
CA LEU A 590 -9.07 -3.80 -42.57
C LEU A 590 -8.49 -2.37 -42.50
N GLY A 591 -7.59 -2.14 -41.57
CA GLY A 591 -6.93 -0.85 -41.42
C GLY A 591 -5.81 -0.90 -40.39
N THR A 592 -5.34 0.26 -39.97
CA THR A 592 -4.35 0.42 -38.94
C THR A 592 -4.78 1.52 -37.98
N VAL A 593 -4.37 1.41 -36.71
CA VAL A 593 -4.57 2.46 -35.73
C VAL A 593 -3.25 2.77 -35.03
N PRO A 594 -3.01 4.02 -34.61
CA PRO A 594 -1.76 4.37 -33.91
C PRO A 594 -1.73 3.82 -32.50
N GLN A 595 -2.89 3.58 -31.88
CA GLN A 595 -3.04 3.26 -30.47
C GLN A 595 -4.39 2.58 -30.25
N VAL A 596 -4.47 1.69 -29.24
CA VAL A 596 -5.75 1.11 -28.81
C VAL A 596 -6.26 1.90 -27.61
N SER A 597 -6.89 3.02 -27.90
CA SER A 597 -7.49 3.94 -26.92
C SER A 597 -8.71 4.60 -27.55
N PHE A 598 -9.86 3.96 -27.36
CA PHE A 598 -11.15 4.38 -27.90
C PHE A 598 -12.10 4.62 -26.72
N PRO A 599 -12.23 5.87 -26.26
CA PRO A 599 -13.17 6.23 -25.19
C PRO A 599 -14.60 5.84 -25.54
N LEU A 600 -15.43 5.70 -24.53
CA LEU A 600 -16.83 5.33 -24.67
C LEU A 600 -17.56 6.25 -25.68
N THR A 601 -18.25 5.65 -26.64
CA THR A 601 -18.99 6.37 -27.70
C THR A 601 -20.26 5.62 -28.09
N PHE A 602 -21.27 6.36 -28.54
CA PHE A 602 -22.47 5.82 -29.20
C PHE A 602 -22.35 5.88 -30.76
N ASN A 603 -21.23 6.37 -31.26
CA ASN A 603 -20.94 6.42 -32.67
C ASN A 603 -20.17 5.17 -33.11
N ALA A 604 -19.74 5.16 -34.39
CA ALA A 604 -18.93 4.08 -34.93
C ALA A 604 -17.68 3.83 -34.04
N PHE A 605 -17.45 2.56 -33.66
CA PHE A 605 -16.31 2.14 -32.88
C PHE A 605 -15.01 2.27 -33.65
N ALA A 606 -14.04 2.96 -33.14
CA ALA A 606 -12.72 3.15 -33.75
C ALA A 606 -12.83 3.58 -35.22
N THR A 607 -12.20 2.83 -36.14
CA THR A 607 -12.27 3.04 -37.60
C THR A 607 -13.16 2.02 -38.31
N SER A 608 -14.02 1.32 -37.56
CA SER A 608 -14.87 0.23 -38.09
C SER A 608 -15.99 0.71 -39.02
N GLY A 609 -16.46 1.94 -38.87
CA GLY A 609 -17.64 2.46 -39.55
C GLY A 609 -18.98 1.93 -38.99
N ARG A 610 -19.00 1.16 -37.88
CA ARG A 610 -20.19 0.58 -37.25
C ARG A 610 -20.26 0.98 -35.80
N ALA A 611 -21.44 1.26 -35.26
CA ALA A 611 -21.68 1.51 -33.86
C ALA A 611 -22.00 0.21 -33.07
N ASP A 612 -22.88 -0.63 -33.67
CA ASP A 612 -23.36 -1.86 -33.07
C ASP A 612 -22.92 -3.10 -33.82
N ASP A 613 -23.01 -4.27 -33.21
CA ASP A 613 -22.64 -5.58 -33.77
C ASP A 613 -21.24 -5.59 -34.40
N VAL A 614 -20.28 -4.97 -33.70
CA VAL A 614 -18.90 -4.83 -34.20
C VAL A 614 -17.93 -5.67 -33.37
N GLY A 615 -17.19 -6.54 -34.05
CA GLY A 615 -15.99 -7.18 -33.52
C GLY A 615 -14.75 -6.47 -34.02
N ALA A 616 -13.72 -6.42 -33.18
CA ALA A 616 -12.43 -5.87 -33.57
C ALA A 616 -11.29 -6.75 -33.07
N ARG A 617 -10.28 -6.91 -33.93
CA ARG A 617 -9.00 -7.54 -33.56
C ARG A 617 -7.87 -6.60 -33.93
N PHE A 618 -7.07 -6.26 -32.93
CA PHE A 618 -5.84 -5.50 -33.14
C PHE A 618 -4.65 -6.47 -32.97
N ARG A 619 -3.79 -6.54 -33.99
CA ARG A 619 -2.60 -7.40 -34.00
C ARG A 619 -1.35 -6.60 -34.34
N GLY A 620 -0.27 -6.92 -33.67
CA GLY A 620 1.03 -6.30 -33.89
C GLY A 620 2.02 -6.67 -32.80
N TRP A 621 2.89 -5.72 -32.52
CA TRP A 621 3.94 -5.89 -31.51
C TRP A 621 3.86 -4.78 -30.48
N LEU A 622 4.07 -5.16 -29.24
CA LEU A 622 4.16 -4.25 -28.10
C LEU A 622 5.64 -4.07 -27.74
N SER A 623 6.13 -2.82 -27.81
CA SER A 623 7.48 -2.46 -27.40
C SER A 623 7.57 -2.28 -25.89
N VAL A 624 8.18 -3.23 -25.22
CA VAL A 624 8.42 -3.22 -23.78
C VAL A 624 9.77 -2.57 -23.49
N PRO A 625 9.83 -1.46 -22.73
CA PRO A 625 11.07 -0.70 -22.55
C PRO A 625 12.08 -1.35 -21.59
N THR A 626 11.60 -2.07 -20.58
CA THR A 626 12.39 -2.68 -19.51
C THR A 626 11.90 -4.07 -19.20
N SER A 627 12.81 -5.00 -18.91
CA SER A 627 12.46 -6.35 -18.47
C SER A 627 11.83 -6.33 -17.10
N GLY A 628 10.80 -7.16 -16.88
CA GLY A 628 10.13 -7.30 -15.58
C GLY A 628 8.66 -7.64 -15.71
N ASN A 629 7.93 -7.52 -14.59
CA ASN A 629 6.49 -7.71 -14.55
C ASN A 629 5.76 -6.50 -15.13
N TRP A 630 4.92 -6.78 -16.12
CA TRP A 630 4.04 -5.80 -16.75
C TRP A 630 2.60 -6.16 -16.49
N ARG A 631 1.86 -5.24 -15.89
CA ARG A 631 0.42 -5.35 -15.74
C ARG A 631 -0.26 -4.67 -16.90
N LEU A 632 -1.07 -5.42 -17.63
CA LEU A 632 -1.91 -4.91 -18.72
C LEU A 632 -3.33 -4.74 -18.21
N TYR A 633 -4.00 -3.68 -18.64
CA TYR A 633 -5.38 -3.35 -18.29
C TYR A 633 -6.20 -3.24 -19.54
N SER A 634 -7.42 -3.78 -19.52
CA SER A 634 -8.44 -3.56 -20.52
C SER A 634 -9.65 -2.93 -19.86
N SER A 635 -9.96 -1.70 -20.23
CA SER A 635 -11.21 -1.02 -19.90
C SER A 635 -12.10 -1.08 -21.12
N SER A 636 -13.19 -1.83 -21.07
CA SER A 636 -14.05 -2.05 -22.23
C SER A 636 -15.54 -2.06 -21.89
N ASP A 637 -16.32 -1.74 -22.87
CA ASP A 637 -17.77 -1.89 -22.99
C ASP A 637 -18.02 -2.42 -24.44
N GLU A 638 -18.29 -3.67 -24.65
CA GLU A 638 -18.46 -4.88 -23.84
C GLU A 638 -17.14 -5.69 -23.71
N GLY A 639 -17.11 -6.94 -24.19
CA GLY A 639 -16.05 -7.90 -23.91
C GLY A 639 -14.74 -7.64 -24.64
N SER A 640 -13.63 -7.87 -23.92
CA SER A 640 -12.28 -7.72 -24.45
C SER A 640 -11.31 -8.79 -23.94
N ARG A 641 -10.22 -9.02 -24.70
CA ARG A 641 -9.17 -9.94 -24.31
C ARG A 641 -7.82 -9.47 -24.82
N ILE A 642 -6.80 -9.48 -23.98
CA ILE A 642 -5.42 -9.15 -24.37
C ILE A 642 -4.56 -10.40 -24.25
N SER A 643 -3.87 -10.74 -25.33
CA SER A 643 -2.90 -11.84 -25.37
C SER A 643 -1.52 -11.32 -25.77
N ILE A 644 -0.48 -11.86 -25.13
CA ILE A 644 0.93 -11.67 -25.51
C ILE A 644 1.47 -13.02 -26.00
N GLY A 645 1.83 -13.08 -27.25
CA GLY A 645 2.05 -14.36 -27.91
C GLY A 645 0.82 -15.25 -27.83
N SER A 646 0.99 -16.46 -27.31
CA SER A 646 -0.11 -17.41 -27.05
C SER A 646 -0.75 -17.28 -25.66
N THR A 647 -0.21 -16.43 -24.78
CA THR A 647 -0.66 -16.28 -23.40
C THR A 647 -1.77 -15.24 -23.30
N VAL A 648 -2.95 -15.63 -22.83
CA VAL A 648 -4.02 -14.70 -22.47
C VAL A 648 -3.64 -14.04 -21.14
N VAL A 649 -3.37 -12.72 -21.18
CA VAL A 649 -2.97 -11.91 -20.02
C VAL A 649 -4.20 -11.30 -19.35
N VAL A 650 -5.10 -10.71 -20.15
CA VAL A 650 -6.36 -10.17 -19.65
C VAL A 650 -7.51 -10.88 -20.34
N ASN A 651 -8.40 -11.45 -19.58
CA ASN A 651 -9.65 -12.00 -20.06
C ASN A 651 -10.82 -11.22 -19.44
N HIS A 652 -11.41 -10.35 -20.20
CA HIS A 652 -12.56 -9.52 -19.85
C HIS A 652 -13.69 -9.77 -20.85
N ASP A 653 -13.92 -11.05 -21.17
CA ASP A 653 -14.93 -11.50 -22.13
C ASP A 653 -16.33 -11.52 -21.50
N GLY A 654 -17.35 -11.33 -22.29
CA GLY A 654 -18.74 -11.35 -21.90
C GLY A 654 -19.47 -10.02 -22.11
N ILE A 655 -20.77 -10.01 -21.83
CA ILE A 655 -21.62 -8.81 -21.91
C ILE A 655 -21.53 -8.06 -20.58
N HIS A 656 -21.06 -6.82 -20.63
CA HIS A 656 -20.96 -5.93 -19.46
C HIS A 656 -20.84 -4.48 -19.90
N GLY A 657 -21.29 -3.54 -19.05
CA GLY A 657 -21.00 -2.13 -19.25
C GLY A 657 -19.53 -1.80 -19.00
N LEU A 658 -19.14 -0.55 -19.21
CA LEU A 658 -17.76 -0.09 -19.07
C LEU A 658 -17.17 -0.50 -17.71
N SER A 659 -16.18 -1.35 -17.75
CA SER A 659 -15.44 -1.82 -16.58
C SER A 659 -14.01 -2.19 -16.97
N GLU A 660 -13.14 -2.34 -15.97
CA GLU A 660 -11.73 -2.62 -16.18
C GLU A 660 -11.32 -3.95 -15.57
N ARG A 661 -10.49 -4.72 -16.29
CA ARG A 661 -9.76 -5.88 -15.77
C ARG A 661 -8.29 -5.80 -16.11
N SER A 662 -7.48 -6.45 -15.31
CA SER A 662 -6.04 -6.50 -15.51
C SER A 662 -5.46 -7.90 -15.32
N GLY A 663 -4.26 -8.09 -15.87
CA GLY A 663 -3.45 -9.28 -15.68
C GLY A 663 -1.96 -8.95 -15.74
N VAL A 664 -1.11 -9.78 -15.16
CA VAL A 664 0.34 -9.59 -15.11
C VAL A 664 1.03 -10.63 -15.98
N ILE A 665 2.08 -10.20 -16.67
CA ILE A 665 2.98 -11.06 -17.43
C ILE A 665 4.42 -10.55 -17.29
N ALA A 666 5.36 -11.48 -17.13
CA ALA A 666 6.78 -11.18 -17.06
C ALA A 666 7.37 -11.14 -18.48
N LEU A 667 7.89 -9.99 -18.90
CA LEU A 667 8.37 -9.72 -20.25
C LEU A 667 9.83 -9.27 -20.24
N GLU A 668 10.61 -9.76 -21.19
CA GLU A 668 11.91 -9.19 -21.54
C GLU A 668 11.72 -7.83 -22.23
N ALA A 669 12.71 -6.94 -22.13
CA ALA A 669 12.69 -5.71 -22.91
C ALA A 669 12.77 -6.04 -24.42
N GLY A 670 11.92 -5.42 -25.23
CA GLY A 670 11.87 -5.68 -26.67
C GLY A 670 10.44 -5.70 -27.24
N LEU A 671 10.29 -6.24 -28.42
CA LEU A 671 9.00 -6.34 -29.12
C LEU A 671 8.35 -7.70 -28.82
N HIS A 672 7.11 -7.68 -28.38
CA HIS A 672 6.30 -8.87 -28.09
C HIS A 672 5.04 -8.89 -28.94
N ALA A 673 4.71 -10.04 -29.51
CA ALA A 673 3.46 -10.21 -30.24
C ALA A 673 2.27 -9.92 -29.32
N ILE A 674 1.42 -8.97 -29.73
CA ILE A 674 0.19 -8.62 -29.01
C ILE A 674 -1.02 -8.84 -29.88
N THR A 675 -2.06 -9.45 -29.29
CA THR A 675 -3.39 -9.54 -29.90
C THR A 675 -4.40 -9.00 -28.88
N ILE A 676 -5.25 -8.07 -29.35
CA ILE A 676 -6.33 -7.49 -28.56
C ILE A 676 -7.62 -7.79 -29.32
N ASP A 677 -8.48 -8.60 -28.72
CA ASP A 677 -9.80 -8.93 -29.23
C ASP A 677 -10.86 -8.15 -28.49
N TYR A 678 -11.89 -7.69 -29.18
CA TYR A 678 -12.98 -6.90 -28.65
C TYR A 678 -14.28 -7.22 -29.39
N PHE A 679 -15.42 -7.16 -28.69
CA PHE A 679 -16.72 -7.14 -29.33
C PHE A 679 -17.67 -6.16 -28.64
N GLU A 680 -18.51 -5.55 -29.40
CA GLU A 680 -19.63 -4.69 -29.03
C GLU A 680 -20.89 -5.22 -29.68
N ARG A 681 -21.96 -5.28 -28.92
CA ARG A 681 -23.25 -5.76 -29.42
C ARG A 681 -24.23 -4.62 -29.72
N THR A 682 -24.58 -3.86 -28.70
CA THR A 682 -25.51 -2.73 -28.82
C THR A 682 -25.30 -1.74 -27.70
N GLY A 683 -25.33 -0.45 -28.01
CA GLY A 683 -25.25 0.58 -26.99
C GLY A 683 -24.02 1.46 -27.12
N SER A 684 -23.29 1.60 -26.04
CA SER A 684 -22.04 2.35 -26.04
C SER A 684 -20.87 1.41 -26.26
N ALA A 685 -19.98 1.78 -27.17
CA ALA A 685 -18.76 1.04 -27.50
C ALA A 685 -17.52 1.73 -26.93
N GLY A 686 -16.63 1.00 -26.30
CA GLY A 686 -15.37 1.57 -25.79
C GLY A 686 -14.31 0.52 -25.49
N LEU A 687 -13.04 0.85 -25.80
CA LEU A 687 -11.89 0.01 -25.48
C LEU A 687 -10.65 0.87 -25.24
N VAL A 688 -10.13 0.83 -24.03
CA VAL A 688 -8.87 1.50 -23.66
C VAL A 688 -7.92 0.48 -23.06
N VAL A 689 -6.73 0.37 -23.65
CA VAL A 689 -5.68 -0.53 -23.18
C VAL A 689 -4.58 0.27 -22.50
N SER A 690 -4.36 -0.04 -21.24
CA SER A 690 -3.35 0.61 -20.39
C SER A 690 -2.33 -0.40 -19.87
N TRP A 691 -1.23 0.09 -19.39
CA TRP A 691 -0.18 -0.72 -18.79
C TRP A 691 0.48 -0.03 -17.58
N GLN A 692 1.15 -0.85 -16.77
CA GLN A 692 2.01 -0.43 -15.66
C GLN A 692 3.18 -1.40 -15.61
N GLY A 693 4.38 -0.92 -15.28
CA GLY A 693 5.56 -1.80 -15.19
C GLY A 693 6.75 -1.12 -14.56
N PRO A 694 7.93 -1.74 -14.59
CA PRO A 694 9.13 -1.22 -13.93
C PRO A 694 9.46 0.21 -14.41
N GLY A 695 9.38 1.17 -13.49
CA GLY A 695 9.59 2.60 -13.77
C GLY A 695 8.50 3.27 -14.62
N VAL A 696 7.35 2.61 -14.80
CA VAL A 696 6.23 3.14 -15.60
C VAL A 696 4.96 3.07 -14.77
N ALA A 697 4.46 4.22 -14.35
CA ALA A 697 3.15 4.33 -13.70
C ALA A 697 2.03 3.92 -14.64
N LYS A 698 0.85 3.55 -14.09
CA LYS A 698 -0.33 3.19 -14.88
C LYS A 698 -0.68 4.30 -15.87
N GLN A 699 -0.70 3.99 -17.15
CA GLN A 699 -1.05 4.90 -18.24
C GLN A 699 -1.57 4.14 -19.43
N VAL A 700 -2.30 4.83 -20.31
CA VAL A 700 -2.66 4.28 -21.64
C VAL A 700 -1.37 3.95 -22.39
N ILE A 701 -1.31 2.78 -23.02
CA ILE A 701 -0.12 2.40 -23.79
C ILE A 701 0.10 3.42 -24.90
N PRO A 702 1.24 4.14 -24.94
CA PRO A 702 1.49 5.18 -25.92
C PRO A 702 1.54 4.63 -27.36
N SER A 703 1.14 5.43 -28.34
CA SER A 703 1.19 5.06 -29.78
C SER A 703 2.60 4.67 -30.22
N SER A 704 3.64 5.24 -29.65
CA SER A 704 5.04 4.90 -29.94
C SER A 704 5.44 3.49 -29.49
N ARG A 705 4.58 2.77 -28.79
CA ARG A 705 4.83 1.41 -28.29
C ARG A 705 4.13 0.32 -29.13
N TYR A 706 3.32 0.70 -30.10
CA TYR A 706 2.67 -0.23 -31.02
C TYR A 706 3.39 -0.28 -32.34
N PHE A 707 3.66 -1.51 -32.81
CA PHE A 707 4.30 -1.77 -34.11
C PHE A 707 3.52 -2.84 -34.86
N ARG A 708 3.64 -2.82 -36.19
CA ARG A 708 3.00 -3.74 -37.14
C ARG A 708 3.99 -4.23 -38.17
N GLY A 709 3.58 -5.24 -38.93
CA GLY A 709 4.46 -5.88 -39.91
C GLY A 709 5.70 -6.49 -39.24
N GLY A 710 6.73 -6.70 -40.01
CA GLY A 710 7.94 -7.41 -39.57
C GLY A 710 7.71 -8.92 -39.47
N SER A 711 8.77 -9.67 -39.53
CA SER A 711 8.74 -11.12 -39.45
C SER A 711 9.71 -11.64 -38.37
N ASN A 712 9.28 -12.66 -37.61
CA ASN A 712 10.19 -13.43 -36.73
C ASN A 712 10.85 -14.59 -37.50
N ILE A 713 10.51 -14.77 -38.73
CA ILE A 713 11.12 -15.80 -39.58
C ILE A 713 12.33 -15.14 -40.26
N PRO A 714 13.55 -15.39 -39.83
CA PRO A 714 14.72 -14.77 -40.42
C PRO A 714 14.80 -14.94 -41.96
N ALA A 715 14.17 -16.00 -42.47
CA ALA A 715 14.10 -16.33 -43.88
C ALA A 715 13.03 -15.56 -44.68
N ASP A 716 12.11 -14.83 -44.01
CA ASP A 716 11.14 -13.94 -44.62
C ASP A 716 11.81 -12.56 -44.84
N LEU A 717 12.50 -12.44 -45.95
CA LEU A 717 13.31 -11.25 -46.26
C LEU A 717 12.44 -10.10 -46.77
N THR A 718 11.19 -10.40 -47.15
CA THR A 718 10.18 -9.40 -47.55
C THR A 718 9.42 -8.84 -46.38
N ASN A 719 9.44 -9.51 -45.24
CA ASN A 719 8.64 -9.21 -44.05
C ASN A 719 7.11 -9.21 -44.32
N ASP A 720 6.64 -10.07 -45.21
CA ASP A 720 5.21 -10.18 -45.53
C ASP A 720 4.49 -11.30 -44.78
N GLY A 721 5.23 -12.02 -43.91
CA GLY A 721 4.75 -13.13 -43.09
C GLY A 721 4.82 -14.48 -43.77
N LYS A 722 5.42 -14.56 -44.95
CA LYS A 722 5.64 -15.80 -45.70
C LYS A 722 7.11 -15.94 -46.07
N VAL A 723 7.51 -17.16 -46.31
CA VAL A 723 8.81 -17.47 -46.89
C VAL A 723 8.53 -18.14 -48.24
N ASP A 724 8.72 -17.39 -49.30
CA ASP A 724 8.40 -17.82 -50.66
C ASP A 724 9.47 -17.47 -51.70
N ALA A 725 9.13 -17.55 -53.00
CA ALA A 725 10.07 -17.29 -54.09
C ALA A 725 10.60 -15.85 -54.13
N VAL A 726 9.89 -14.90 -53.53
CA VAL A 726 10.33 -13.49 -53.47
C VAL A 726 11.52 -13.37 -52.53
N ASP A 727 11.48 -14.06 -51.38
CA ASP A 727 12.59 -14.06 -50.41
C ASP A 727 13.84 -14.71 -50.97
N VAL A 728 13.66 -15.83 -51.68
CA VAL A 728 14.77 -16.45 -52.42
C VAL A 728 15.37 -15.48 -53.42
N SER A 729 14.56 -14.70 -54.12
CA SER A 729 15.04 -13.74 -55.11
C SER A 729 15.89 -12.62 -54.46
N ILE A 730 15.49 -12.14 -53.28
CA ILE A 730 16.27 -11.17 -52.49
C ILE A 730 17.61 -11.77 -52.07
N LEU A 731 17.62 -12.99 -51.53
CA LEU A 731 18.85 -13.66 -51.16
C LEU A 731 19.79 -13.81 -52.35
N LEU A 732 19.28 -14.28 -53.50
CA LEU A 732 20.08 -14.47 -54.70
C LEU A 732 20.60 -13.16 -55.30
N ALA A 733 19.87 -12.06 -55.16
CA ALA A 733 20.31 -10.71 -55.58
C ALA A 733 21.50 -10.20 -54.73
N ASN A 734 21.68 -10.72 -53.52
CA ASN A 734 22.74 -10.35 -52.61
C ASN A 734 23.80 -11.44 -52.44
N TRP A 735 23.82 -12.45 -53.31
CA TRP A 735 24.73 -13.59 -53.25
C TRP A 735 26.19 -13.20 -53.23
N GLY A 736 26.96 -13.76 -52.29
CA GLY A 736 28.37 -13.48 -52.15
C GLY A 736 28.72 -12.18 -51.42
N GLN A 737 27.73 -11.43 -50.93
CA GLN A 737 27.99 -10.25 -50.06
C GLN A 737 28.46 -10.69 -48.69
N VAL A 738 29.41 -9.92 -48.10
CA VAL A 738 29.93 -10.09 -46.76
C VAL A 738 29.26 -9.09 -45.82
N GLN A 739 29.04 -9.49 -44.56
CA GLN A 739 28.44 -8.67 -43.51
C GLN A 739 27.07 -8.07 -43.93
N SER A 740 26.27 -8.83 -44.67
CA SER A 740 24.97 -8.45 -45.15
C SER A 740 23.88 -8.71 -44.09
N PRO A 741 22.82 -7.89 -44.01
CA PRO A 741 21.65 -8.17 -43.17
C PRO A 741 20.87 -9.42 -43.62
N TYR A 742 21.17 -9.96 -44.80
CA TYR A 742 20.56 -11.17 -45.35
C TYR A 742 21.39 -12.44 -45.10
N ASP A 743 22.48 -12.38 -44.35
CA ASP A 743 23.22 -13.52 -43.82
C ASP A 743 22.40 -14.18 -42.71
N LEU A 744 21.65 -15.22 -43.05
CA LEU A 744 20.73 -15.93 -42.18
C LEU A 744 21.41 -16.89 -41.23
N THR A 745 22.61 -17.33 -41.59
CA THR A 745 23.39 -18.27 -40.81
C THR A 745 24.39 -17.61 -39.86
N GLY A 746 24.67 -16.30 -40.08
CA GLY A 746 25.65 -15.53 -39.30
C GLY A 746 27.10 -15.93 -39.57
N ASP A 747 27.37 -16.60 -40.69
CA ASP A 747 28.71 -17.03 -41.04
C ASP A 747 29.57 -15.92 -41.71
N GLY A 748 28.97 -14.77 -41.94
CA GLY A 748 29.60 -13.58 -42.51
C GLY A 748 29.54 -13.52 -44.05
N LEU A 749 28.87 -14.44 -44.77
CA LEU A 749 28.82 -14.52 -46.22
C LEU A 749 27.46 -15.05 -46.70
N ILE A 750 26.78 -14.38 -47.61
CA ILE A 750 25.60 -14.92 -48.25
C ILE A 750 25.98 -16.04 -49.23
N ASN A 751 25.56 -17.26 -48.93
CA ASN A 751 25.96 -18.46 -49.63
C ASN A 751 24.85 -19.54 -49.66
N GLY A 752 25.26 -20.80 -49.96
CA GLY A 752 24.33 -21.93 -50.01
C GLY A 752 23.73 -22.34 -48.67
N ALA A 753 24.33 -21.96 -47.55
CA ALA A 753 23.79 -22.23 -46.21
C ALA A 753 22.59 -21.34 -45.94
N ASP A 754 22.61 -20.06 -46.34
CA ASP A 754 21.50 -19.11 -46.21
C ASP A 754 20.34 -19.50 -47.12
N LEU A 755 20.65 -19.97 -48.32
CA LEU A 755 19.62 -20.51 -49.22
C LEU A 755 18.96 -21.77 -48.61
N ALA A 756 19.74 -22.63 -47.98
CA ALA A 756 19.17 -23.78 -47.28
C ALA A 756 18.28 -23.35 -46.10
N ALA A 757 18.63 -22.28 -45.37
CA ALA A 757 17.80 -21.73 -44.28
C ALA A 757 16.44 -21.20 -44.81
N ILE A 758 16.41 -20.48 -45.95
CA ILE A 758 15.15 -20.07 -46.63
C ILE A 758 14.32 -21.28 -47.00
N LEU A 759 14.93 -22.23 -47.68
CA LEU A 759 14.20 -23.42 -48.16
C LEU A 759 13.67 -24.30 -47.01
N PHE A 760 14.37 -24.33 -45.89
CA PHE A 760 13.90 -25.02 -44.69
C PHE A 760 12.70 -24.32 -44.02
N ALA A 761 12.68 -22.99 -44.07
CA ALA A 761 11.60 -22.16 -43.51
C ALA A 761 10.43 -21.91 -44.49
N TRP A 762 10.42 -22.56 -45.67
CA TRP A 762 9.43 -22.35 -46.74
C TRP A 762 8.00 -22.52 -46.28
N THR A 763 7.17 -21.50 -46.44
CA THR A 763 5.75 -21.49 -46.06
C THR A 763 4.81 -21.57 -47.29
N GLY A 764 5.30 -21.42 -48.52
CA GLY A 764 4.57 -21.60 -49.79
C GLY A 764 4.22 -20.34 -50.47
#